data_3de39056f865b21ff32a50b1a2a30b3f
#
_entry.id   3de39056f865b21ff32a50b1a2a30b3f
#
_cell.length_a   1.000
_cell.length_b   1.000
_cell.length_c   1.000
_cell.angle_alpha   90.00
_cell.angle_beta   90.00
_cell.angle_gamma   90.00
#
_symmetry.space_group_name_H-M   'P 1'
#
loop_
_entity.id
_entity.type
_entity.pdbx_description
1 polymer ?
#
loop_
_entity_poly.entity_id
_entity_poly.type
_entity_poly.pdbx_seq_one_letter_code
_entity_poly.pdbx_strand_id
1 'polypeptide(L)'
;MAQRRASLGKITQPNVSAVLPRKRLFALLDAQRAAAWVTGPPGCGKTTLAASWLDHAGLRSLWYQLDEGDADVATFFYYLSVAAAARDDGAGEPLPLLTPEYQAGLAVFTRRYFERLFAQLKPPFAMVFDGYHEVPASSQLQEVLRIALEALSPGGRMLIVSRGDPPASLARLRAHQALTLLGWEELRLTREEAGSIVAKRQLGLGAEAVDALYARTQGWAAGLVLMLAQARVSGAIAEAPGLPTRQLIFDYFAGEIFHKADVRAQQFLLHTAYLPEMTTRIARELSGDPGTDELLASLTRNNYFVSLRETQPEPVYQYHPMLRDFLQARAGEALPKERRRDLQRLSAAQMEQAGRIEDAVALYRDCHDWDDMARLIEVHAAALVGQGRGETLARWVEELPAEVRTSRPWTLYWAAASQAQLTPRESRLLYEKAFELFRSAGDRVGTVLAASGAMFAILYELDDCSLLDRWIAVLDEAEKSGVPLPSPAVQARVACSMFISLTLRQPQRRDMKQWIERALVAAQSQADINLRMFVGSLAALTVMWTGLYARAAQLLEALRAMSTGPGVTPFSLITLKNIETMYAMFIADGAACARAMREGLEIAQATGVHTWTFQLLVWGYGGALGAGDLGAAAAIAKQLEPLTGQAGRFNLCIYRHFQAWDALLRKDLMEALQKEKAALRMAVEVGCPLYEALCRLGLAGILADCGDERRCISHLGTLRNIARGIDNRHLEFTCLTGFAQIALAHGRLRTGLAALRRALELGREYGYFHFLGWQPAAVARVLAHALEAGIEPDYAKSLIKRRNLVPEKPPLAVEGWPWAYRVQTLGGFRLLHHDEPLAAGGAKAKRRPLELLKLLIAYGGEQVSESRVTDALWPRIDGDSAHRSFTSTLHRLRKMLGEDRAVTLHEGRLSLDRRFFWLDTWAFEQLAADLESAAEPVQIEKLVERVLAVYRGSFMADEADATWMMQARERLRGRFARILARVYRHWQERGEEERARELYEKCLEIEPLAPPPGQFKPTVIDR
;
A
#
# COMPACT_ATOMS: atom_id res chain seq x y z
N MET A 1 -19.24 23.71 -7.83
CA MET A 1 -20.52 23.95 -8.51
C MET A 1 -21.42 22.76 -8.26
N ALA A 2 -22.55 22.96 -7.59
CA ALA A 2 -23.53 21.90 -7.42
C ALA A 2 -24.07 21.55 -8.81
N GLN A 3 -23.64 20.40 -9.36
CA GLN A 3 -24.29 19.84 -10.54
C GLN A 3 -25.78 19.67 -10.21
N ARG A 4 -26.65 20.31 -10.97
CA ARG A 4 -28.10 20.06 -10.95
C ARG A 4 -28.26 18.54 -11.01
N ARG A 5 -28.77 17.95 -9.93
CA ARG A 5 -29.06 16.50 -9.83
C ARG A 5 -30.10 16.19 -10.92
N ALA A 6 -29.63 15.71 -12.07
CA ALA A 6 -30.51 15.14 -13.07
C ALA A 6 -31.15 13.90 -12.45
N SER A 7 -32.46 13.86 -12.45
CA SER A 7 -33.21 12.70 -12.01
C SER A 7 -33.02 11.59 -13.03
N LEU A 8 -32.28 10.58 -12.63
CA LEU A 8 -31.95 9.44 -13.49
C LEU A 8 -33.07 8.39 -13.35
N GLY A 9 -33.75 8.07 -14.44
CA GLY A 9 -34.72 6.98 -14.46
C GLY A 9 -34.16 5.65 -13.96
N LYS A 10 -32.84 5.39 -14.20
CA LYS A 10 -32.11 4.20 -13.73
C LYS A 10 -32.20 3.96 -12.21
N ILE A 11 -32.29 5.01 -11.41
CA ILE A 11 -32.31 4.93 -9.95
C ILE A 11 -33.67 5.32 -9.34
N THR A 12 -34.69 5.46 -10.18
CA THR A 12 -36.05 5.87 -9.75
C THR A 12 -37.02 4.69 -9.90
N GLN A 13 -37.77 4.40 -8.86
CA GLN A 13 -38.81 3.37 -8.87
C GLN A 13 -39.92 3.72 -9.89
N PRO A 14 -40.39 2.78 -10.72
CA PRO A 14 -41.55 3.00 -11.60
C PRO A 14 -42.84 3.25 -10.80
N ASN A 15 -43.66 4.18 -11.24
CA ASN A 15 -45.01 4.39 -10.68
C ASN A 15 -45.96 3.26 -11.11
N VAL A 16 -46.54 2.57 -10.14
CA VAL A 16 -47.45 1.42 -10.34
C VAL A 16 -48.80 1.63 -9.68
N SER A 17 -49.22 2.87 -9.40
CA SER A 17 -50.50 3.21 -8.72
C SER A 17 -51.74 2.67 -9.43
N ALA A 18 -51.66 2.49 -10.76
CA ALA A 18 -52.77 1.96 -11.57
C ALA A 18 -52.78 0.42 -11.67
N VAL A 19 -51.82 -0.28 -11.09
CA VAL A 19 -51.67 -1.75 -11.24
C VAL A 19 -52.43 -2.51 -10.16
N LEU A 20 -52.83 -3.75 -10.44
CA LEU A 20 -53.45 -4.66 -9.47
C LEU A 20 -52.39 -5.14 -8.45
N PRO A 21 -52.54 -4.87 -7.14
CA PRO A 21 -51.67 -5.41 -6.11
C PRO A 21 -51.78 -6.93 -6.00
N ARG A 22 -50.68 -7.63 -6.17
CA ARG A 22 -50.66 -9.10 -6.16
C ARG A 22 -50.37 -9.61 -4.76
N LYS A 23 -51.36 -9.50 -3.87
CA LYS A 23 -51.24 -9.83 -2.44
C LYS A 23 -50.66 -11.21 -2.13
N ARG A 24 -50.95 -12.19 -2.97
CA ARG A 24 -50.41 -13.55 -2.84
C ARG A 24 -48.88 -13.55 -2.96
N LEU A 25 -48.35 -12.81 -3.91
CA LEU A 25 -46.90 -12.67 -4.10
C LEU A 25 -46.26 -11.78 -3.05
N PHE A 26 -46.97 -10.75 -2.55
CA PHE A 26 -46.51 -9.95 -1.45
C PHE A 26 -46.32 -10.80 -0.20
N ALA A 27 -47.25 -11.68 0.13
CA ALA A 27 -47.12 -12.61 1.25
C ALA A 27 -45.89 -13.54 1.12
N LEU A 28 -45.56 -13.97 -0.10
CA LEU A 28 -44.36 -14.74 -0.38
C LEU A 28 -43.08 -13.91 -0.16
N LEU A 29 -43.05 -12.66 -0.62
CA LEU A 29 -41.94 -11.74 -0.45
C LEU A 29 -41.78 -11.32 1.03
N ASP A 30 -42.89 -11.15 1.76
CA ASP A 30 -42.87 -10.76 3.17
C ASP A 30 -42.44 -11.90 4.10
N ALA A 31 -42.74 -13.13 3.72
CA ALA A 31 -42.28 -14.34 4.43
C ALA A 31 -40.76 -14.54 4.33
N GLN A 32 -40.11 -13.89 3.37
CA GLN A 32 -38.67 -13.99 3.16
C GLN A 32 -37.91 -13.13 4.17
N ARG A 33 -36.81 -13.70 4.71
CA ARG A 33 -36.04 -13.01 5.76
C ARG A 33 -34.95 -12.09 5.21
N ALA A 34 -34.39 -12.35 3.99
CA ALA A 34 -33.23 -11.62 3.49
C ALA A 34 -33.35 -11.23 2.01
N ALA A 35 -33.35 -12.19 1.07
CA ALA A 35 -33.28 -11.90 -0.33
C ALA A 35 -34.21 -12.78 -1.18
N ALA A 36 -34.69 -12.21 -2.30
CA ALA A 36 -35.48 -12.93 -3.30
C ALA A 36 -34.96 -12.67 -4.71
N TRP A 37 -34.94 -13.72 -5.53
CA TRP A 37 -34.65 -13.68 -6.95
C TRP A 37 -35.93 -13.93 -7.73
N VAL A 38 -36.35 -12.92 -8.50
CA VAL A 38 -37.57 -12.97 -9.28
C VAL A 38 -37.21 -13.22 -10.74
N THR A 39 -37.54 -14.43 -11.26
CA THR A 39 -37.20 -14.81 -12.60
C THR A 39 -38.43 -15.21 -13.41
N GLY A 40 -38.44 -14.87 -14.69
CA GLY A 40 -39.51 -15.23 -15.61
C GLY A 40 -39.39 -14.53 -16.94
N PRO A 41 -40.25 -14.90 -17.92
CA PRO A 41 -40.20 -14.36 -19.27
C PRO A 41 -40.49 -12.85 -19.32
N PRO A 42 -40.13 -12.18 -20.44
CA PRO A 42 -40.49 -10.77 -20.66
C PRO A 42 -41.99 -10.56 -20.50
N GLY A 43 -42.41 -9.42 -19.97
CA GLY A 43 -43.82 -9.07 -19.83
C GLY A 43 -44.64 -9.85 -18.79
N CYS A 44 -44.01 -10.66 -17.92
CA CYS A 44 -44.73 -11.34 -16.83
C CYS A 44 -44.98 -10.49 -15.60
N GLY A 45 -44.56 -9.24 -15.61
CA GLY A 45 -44.84 -8.27 -14.53
C GLY A 45 -43.84 -8.27 -13.37
N LYS A 46 -42.59 -8.69 -13.57
CA LYS A 46 -41.55 -8.73 -12.53
C LYS A 46 -41.24 -7.35 -11.94
N THR A 47 -40.88 -6.37 -12.77
CA THR A 47 -40.63 -4.97 -12.40
C THR A 47 -41.82 -4.36 -11.68
N THR A 48 -43.03 -4.62 -12.21
CA THR A 48 -44.32 -4.18 -11.65
C THR A 48 -44.56 -4.79 -10.27
N LEU A 49 -44.28 -6.09 -10.12
CA LEU A 49 -44.35 -6.78 -8.82
C LEU A 49 -43.42 -6.15 -7.80
N ALA A 50 -42.15 -5.94 -8.15
CA ALA A 50 -41.16 -5.36 -7.26
C ALA A 50 -41.56 -3.96 -6.83
N ALA A 51 -41.96 -3.09 -7.75
CA ALA A 51 -42.39 -1.72 -7.45
C ALA A 51 -43.66 -1.70 -6.58
N SER A 52 -44.70 -2.49 -6.94
CA SER A 52 -45.96 -2.53 -6.17
C SER A 52 -45.81 -3.17 -4.79
N TRP A 53 -44.87 -4.09 -4.62
CA TRP A 53 -44.51 -4.63 -3.31
C TRP A 53 -43.82 -3.58 -2.44
N LEU A 54 -42.89 -2.78 -2.99
CA LEU A 54 -42.25 -1.68 -2.24
C LEU A 54 -43.28 -0.67 -1.73
N ASP A 55 -44.23 -0.28 -2.58
CA ASP A 55 -45.34 0.64 -2.19
C ASP A 55 -46.19 0.03 -1.08
N HIS A 56 -46.47 -1.29 -1.15
CA HIS A 56 -47.23 -1.98 -0.13
C HIS A 56 -46.47 -2.13 1.21
N ALA A 57 -45.18 -2.43 1.12
CA ALA A 57 -44.34 -2.67 2.32
C ALA A 57 -44.03 -1.40 3.10
N GLY A 58 -44.11 -0.22 2.47
CA GLY A 58 -43.84 1.10 3.08
C GLY A 58 -42.41 1.23 3.62
N LEU A 59 -41.47 0.42 3.13
CA LEU A 59 -40.10 0.41 3.55
C LEU A 59 -39.30 1.54 2.88
N ARG A 60 -38.26 2.00 3.55
CA ARG A 60 -37.22 2.77 2.86
C ARG A 60 -36.67 1.91 1.75
N SER A 61 -36.77 2.37 0.49
CA SER A 61 -36.37 1.57 -0.67
C SER A 61 -35.31 2.27 -1.47
N LEU A 62 -34.37 1.48 -2.03
CA LEU A 62 -33.44 1.90 -3.04
C LEU A 62 -33.68 1.09 -4.30
N TRP A 63 -34.02 1.79 -5.41
CA TRP A 63 -34.24 1.19 -6.71
C TRP A 63 -33.02 1.39 -7.60
N TYR A 64 -32.58 0.32 -8.27
CA TYR A 64 -31.51 0.36 -9.25
C TYR A 64 -31.86 -0.51 -10.45
N GLN A 65 -31.99 0.09 -11.63
CA GLN A 65 -32.17 -0.62 -12.89
C GLN A 65 -30.79 -0.90 -13.48
N LEU A 66 -30.45 -2.18 -13.57
CA LEU A 66 -29.21 -2.67 -14.18
C LEU A 66 -29.30 -2.59 -15.70
N ASP A 67 -28.18 -2.28 -16.35
CA ASP A 67 -27.99 -2.26 -17.79
C ASP A 67 -26.60 -2.82 -18.16
N GLU A 68 -26.30 -2.90 -19.46
CA GLU A 68 -25.00 -3.39 -19.96
C GLU A 68 -23.81 -2.59 -19.43
N GLY A 69 -23.99 -1.29 -19.15
CA GLY A 69 -22.96 -0.41 -18.58
C GLY A 69 -22.46 -0.84 -17.21
N ASP A 70 -23.29 -1.56 -16.44
CA ASP A 70 -22.95 -2.09 -15.12
C ASP A 70 -22.03 -3.34 -15.19
N ALA A 71 -21.64 -3.79 -16.38
CA ALA A 71 -20.56 -4.74 -16.58
C ALA A 71 -19.24 -4.19 -16.01
N ASP A 72 -19.02 -2.87 -16.12
CA ASP A 72 -18.00 -2.14 -15.36
C ASP A 72 -18.50 -1.91 -13.92
N VAL A 73 -17.96 -2.68 -12.98
CA VAL A 73 -18.38 -2.60 -11.56
C VAL A 73 -18.13 -1.23 -10.94
N ALA A 74 -17.20 -0.43 -11.46
CA ALA A 74 -17.00 0.94 -11.00
C ALA A 74 -18.19 1.84 -11.38
N THR A 75 -18.76 1.62 -12.56
CA THR A 75 -20.00 2.27 -13.02
C THR A 75 -21.19 1.89 -12.12
N PHE A 76 -21.31 0.60 -11.77
CA PHE A 76 -22.32 0.12 -10.83
C PHE A 76 -22.20 0.82 -9.48
N PHE A 77 -21.02 0.83 -8.84
CA PHE A 77 -20.82 1.49 -7.54
C PHE A 77 -21.03 3.01 -7.61
N TYR A 78 -20.64 3.64 -8.71
CA TYR A 78 -20.89 5.06 -8.92
C TYR A 78 -22.38 5.39 -8.89
N TYR A 79 -23.19 4.73 -9.71
CA TYR A 79 -24.63 5.00 -9.77
C TYR A 79 -25.37 4.55 -8.51
N LEU A 80 -24.90 3.47 -7.87
CA LEU A 80 -25.45 3.05 -6.59
C LEU A 80 -25.20 4.12 -5.49
N SER A 81 -24.03 4.76 -5.52
CA SER A 81 -23.71 5.89 -4.62
C SER A 81 -24.60 7.10 -4.94
N VAL A 82 -24.85 7.38 -6.21
CA VAL A 82 -25.78 8.46 -6.63
C VAL A 82 -27.21 8.16 -6.13
N ALA A 83 -27.66 6.90 -6.24
CA ALA A 83 -28.98 6.46 -5.76
C ALA A 83 -29.11 6.62 -4.23
N ALA A 84 -28.09 6.25 -3.49
CA ALA A 84 -28.05 6.41 -2.05
C ALA A 84 -28.08 7.89 -1.63
N ALA A 85 -27.26 8.74 -2.27
CA ALA A 85 -27.20 10.18 -2.00
C ALA A 85 -28.51 10.92 -2.36
N ALA A 86 -29.25 10.44 -3.36
CA ALA A 86 -30.55 11.02 -3.71
C ALA A 86 -31.65 10.81 -2.64
N ARG A 87 -31.46 9.79 -1.77
CA ARG A 87 -32.39 9.45 -0.70
C ARG A 87 -32.12 10.15 0.63
N ASP A 88 -30.90 10.60 0.88
CA ASP A 88 -30.47 11.10 2.21
C ASP A 88 -30.30 12.63 2.26
N ASP A 89 -30.94 13.38 1.33
CA ASP A 89 -30.83 14.85 1.18
C ASP A 89 -29.38 15.39 1.29
N GLY A 90 -28.37 14.50 1.10
CA GLY A 90 -26.95 14.85 1.13
C GLY A 90 -26.33 14.97 2.54
N ALA A 91 -26.99 14.48 3.58
CA ALA A 91 -26.50 14.56 4.96
C ALA A 91 -25.56 13.40 5.35
N GLY A 92 -25.52 12.31 4.58
CA GLY A 92 -24.64 11.15 4.83
C GLY A 92 -23.23 11.37 4.34
N GLU A 93 -22.26 10.66 4.95
CA GLU A 93 -20.90 10.57 4.38
C GLU A 93 -20.93 9.98 2.97
N PRO A 94 -20.20 10.55 1.99
CA PRO A 94 -20.17 10.00 0.65
C PRO A 94 -19.63 8.56 0.66
N LEU A 95 -20.26 7.68 -0.10
CA LEU A 95 -19.78 6.32 -0.30
C LEU A 95 -18.50 6.33 -1.15
N PRO A 96 -17.57 5.38 -0.90
CA PRO A 96 -16.30 5.34 -1.62
C PRO A 96 -16.52 4.99 -3.10
N LEU A 97 -15.70 5.57 -3.97
CA LEU A 97 -15.64 5.21 -5.39
C LEU A 97 -14.70 4.02 -5.59
N LEU A 98 -15.02 3.14 -6.50
CA LEU A 98 -14.14 2.04 -6.90
C LEU A 98 -13.12 2.57 -7.90
N THR A 99 -11.95 2.97 -7.41
CA THR A 99 -10.83 3.44 -8.21
C THR A 99 -9.81 2.30 -8.47
N PRO A 100 -8.90 2.45 -9.45
CA PRO A 100 -8.03 1.34 -9.89
C PRO A 100 -7.21 0.67 -8.78
N GLU A 101 -6.86 1.39 -7.72
CA GLU A 101 -6.12 0.86 -6.57
C GLU A 101 -6.84 -0.22 -5.78
N TYR A 102 -8.16 -0.35 -5.92
CA TYR A 102 -8.95 -1.41 -5.29
C TYR A 102 -9.09 -2.69 -6.12
N GLN A 103 -8.53 -2.72 -7.34
CA GLN A 103 -8.74 -3.84 -8.25
C GLN A 103 -8.31 -5.19 -7.65
N ALA A 104 -7.17 -5.23 -6.96
CA ALA A 104 -6.68 -6.44 -6.29
C ALA A 104 -7.50 -6.83 -5.05
N GLY A 105 -8.33 -5.94 -4.51
CA GLY A 105 -9.11 -6.11 -3.29
C GLY A 105 -10.60 -5.88 -3.47
N LEU A 106 -11.16 -6.11 -4.66
CA LEU A 106 -12.57 -5.86 -4.98
C LEU A 106 -13.53 -6.48 -3.95
N ALA A 107 -13.24 -7.68 -3.47
CA ALA A 107 -14.10 -8.35 -2.49
C ALA A 107 -14.16 -7.60 -1.14
N VAL A 108 -13.02 -7.09 -0.67
CA VAL A 108 -12.94 -6.30 0.56
C VAL A 108 -13.63 -4.96 0.39
N PHE A 109 -13.37 -4.28 -0.74
CA PHE A 109 -14.04 -3.04 -1.09
C PHE A 109 -15.56 -3.21 -1.11
N THR A 110 -16.06 -4.23 -1.82
CA THR A 110 -17.49 -4.55 -1.95
C THR A 110 -18.15 -4.73 -0.58
N ARG A 111 -17.55 -5.55 0.29
CA ARG A 111 -18.08 -5.79 1.64
C ARG A 111 -18.21 -4.48 2.43
N ARG A 112 -17.15 -3.70 2.49
CA ARG A 112 -17.15 -2.41 3.21
C ARG A 112 -18.13 -1.39 2.61
N TYR A 113 -18.23 -1.37 1.29
CA TYR A 113 -19.18 -0.50 0.60
C TYR A 113 -20.60 -0.80 1.02
N PHE A 114 -21.01 -2.08 0.97
CA PHE A 114 -22.36 -2.48 1.33
C PHE A 114 -22.63 -2.37 2.84
N GLU A 115 -21.66 -2.64 3.71
CA GLU A 115 -21.78 -2.39 5.14
C GLU A 115 -22.07 -0.90 5.43
N ARG A 116 -21.36 0.02 4.77
CA ARG A 116 -21.61 1.45 4.88
C ARG A 116 -22.97 1.86 4.31
N LEU A 117 -23.30 1.36 3.12
CA LEU A 117 -24.59 1.62 2.48
C LEU A 117 -25.75 1.18 3.38
N PHE A 118 -25.70 -0.04 3.93
CA PHE A 118 -26.73 -0.56 4.81
C PHE A 118 -26.84 0.22 6.13
N ALA A 119 -25.73 0.68 6.66
CA ALA A 119 -25.72 1.56 7.83
C ALA A 119 -26.39 2.90 7.54
N GLN A 120 -26.21 3.48 6.35
CA GLN A 120 -26.89 4.71 5.91
C GLN A 120 -28.38 4.49 5.69
N LEU A 121 -28.78 3.40 5.07
CA LEU A 121 -30.19 3.08 4.80
C LEU A 121 -31.00 2.85 6.07
N LYS A 122 -30.38 2.41 7.16
CA LYS A 122 -30.96 2.13 8.49
C LYS A 122 -32.14 1.14 8.42
N PRO A 123 -31.96 -0.11 8.83
CA PRO A 123 -33.04 -1.09 8.80
C PRO A 123 -34.30 -0.65 9.57
N PRO A 124 -35.51 -1.01 9.07
CA PRO A 124 -35.77 -1.84 7.92
C PRO A 124 -35.73 -1.08 6.60
N PHE A 125 -35.08 -1.69 5.58
CA PHE A 125 -35.00 -1.14 4.22
C PHE A 125 -35.17 -2.26 3.17
N ALA A 126 -35.43 -1.85 1.92
CA ALA A 126 -35.45 -2.74 0.75
C ALA A 126 -34.61 -2.18 -0.39
N MET A 127 -33.82 -3.05 -1.05
CA MET A 127 -33.08 -2.73 -2.27
C MET A 127 -33.59 -3.57 -3.42
N VAL A 128 -33.79 -2.97 -4.57
CA VAL A 128 -34.22 -3.67 -5.79
C VAL A 128 -33.19 -3.44 -6.88
N PHE A 129 -32.68 -4.55 -7.42
CA PHE A 129 -31.87 -4.61 -8.63
C PHE A 129 -32.72 -5.17 -9.77
N ASP A 130 -33.19 -4.30 -10.66
CA ASP A 130 -34.06 -4.69 -11.78
C ASP A 130 -33.24 -4.80 -13.07
N GLY A 131 -33.45 -5.86 -13.84
CA GLY A 131 -32.79 -6.04 -15.12
C GLY A 131 -31.46 -6.78 -15.09
N TYR A 132 -31.18 -7.59 -14.09
CA TYR A 132 -29.88 -8.28 -13.94
C TYR A 132 -29.41 -9.03 -15.20
N HIS A 133 -30.33 -9.51 -16.04
CA HIS A 133 -30.02 -10.22 -17.28
C HIS A 133 -29.41 -9.34 -18.39
N GLU A 134 -29.42 -8.02 -18.23
CA GLU A 134 -28.78 -7.08 -19.17
C GLU A 134 -27.24 -7.03 -18.94
N VAL A 135 -26.78 -7.49 -17.77
CA VAL A 135 -25.36 -7.53 -17.46
C VAL A 135 -24.73 -8.83 -17.98
N PRO A 136 -23.63 -8.77 -18.74
CA PRO A 136 -22.95 -9.95 -19.25
C PRO A 136 -22.54 -10.92 -18.16
N ALA A 137 -22.65 -12.22 -18.42
CA ALA A 137 -22.29 -13.27 -17.48
C ALA A 137 -20.79 -13.30 -17.12
N SER A 138 -19.93 -12.68 -17.91
CA SER A 138 -18.49 -12.51 -17.65
C SER A 138 -18.16 -11.41 -16.65
N SER A 139 -19.14 -10.55 -16.29
CA SER A 139 -18.92 -9.43 -15.37
C SER A 139 -18.64 -9.89 -13.95
N GLN A 140 -17.76 -9.17 -13.26
CA GLN A 140 -17.50 -9.33 -11.82
C GLN A 140 -18.70 -8.95 -10.93
N LEU A 141 -19.77 -8.39 -11.49
CA LEU A 141 -20.98 -8.02 -10.76
C LEU A 141 -21.63 -9.22 -10.04
N GLN A 142 -21.46 -10.44 -10.56
CA GLN A 142 -21.93 -11.65 -9.89
C GLN A 142 -21.30 -11.82 -8.50
N GLU A 143 -19.99 -11.61 -8.41
CA GLU A 143 -19.25 -11.69 -7.15
C GLU A 143 -19.59 -10.52 -6.21
N VAL A 144 -19.75 -9.33 -6.77
CA VAL A 144 -20.20 -8.14 -6.03
C VAL A 144 -21.57 -8.39 -5.38
N LEU A 145 -22.54 -8.92 -6.12
CA LEU A 145 -23.87 -9.23 -5.57
C LEU A 145 -23.83 -10.37 -4.54
N ARG A 146 -22.99 -11.37 -4.74
CA ARG A 146 -22.80 -12.45 -3.75
C ARG A 146 -22.34 -11.88 -2.42
N ILE A 147 -21.33 -11.04 -2.45
CA ILE A 147 -20.78 -10.39 -1.23
C ILE A 147 -21.81 -9.44 -0.61
N ALA A 148 -22.56 -8.69 -1.43
CA ALA A 148 -23.64 -7.82 -0.97
C ALA A 148 -24.72 -8.59 -0.21
N LEU A 149 -25.14 -9.75 -0.74
CA LEU A 149 -26.11 -10.64 -0.12
C LEU A 149 -25.59 -11.24 1.22
N GLU A 150 -24.32 -11.61 1.26
CA GLU A 150 -23.66 -12.10 2.48
C GLU A 150 -23.50 -11.01 3.56
N ALA A 151 -23.32 -9.76 3.14
CA ALA A 151 -23.17 -8.62 4.04
C ALA A 151 -24.51 -8.00 4.49
N LEU A 152 -25.64 -8.50 3.95
CA LEU A 152 -26.95 -7.92 4.20
C LEU A 152 -27.30 -7.91 5.69
N SER A 153 -27.56 -6.72 6.24
CA SER A 153 -27.84 -6.53 7.65
C SER A 153 -29.23 -7.08 8.04
N PRO A 154 -29.43 -7.53 9.30
CA PRO A 154 -30.75 -7.94 9.79
C PRO A 154 -31.79 -6.81 9.61
N GLY A 155 -32.94 -7.13 9.01
CA GLY A 155 -33.96 -6.16 8.63
C GLY A 155 -33.79 -5.50 7.27
N GLY A 156 -32.66 -5.71 6.59
CA GLY A 156 -32.48 -5.38 5.18
C GLY A 156 -33.10 -6.44 4.28
N ARG A 157 -33.67 -6.02 3.17
CA ARG A 157 -34.25 -6.91 2.14
C ARG A 157 -33.63 -6.56 0.78
N MET A 158 -33.31 -7.59 -0.02
CA MET A 158 -32.77 -7.41 -1.36
C MET A 158 -33.58 -8.23 -2.38
N LEU A 159 -34.05 -7.54 -3.42
CA LEU A 159 -34.83 -8.13 -4.49
C LEU A 159 -34.05 -8.01 -5.79
N ILE A 160 -33.76 -9.13 -6.45
CA ILE A 160 -33.08 -9.16 -7.75
C ILE A 160 -34.06 -9.66 -8.79
N VAL A 161 -34.23 -8.87 -9.84
CA VAL A 161 -35.17 -9.13 -10.92
C VAL A 161 -34.40 -9.46 -12.19
N SER A 162 -34.70 -10.63 -12.80
CA SER A 162 -33.97 -11.13 -13.97
C SER A 162 -34.91 -11.87 -14.93
N ARG A 163 -34.50 -12.12 -16.19
CA ARG A 163 -35.10 -13.07 -17.11
C ARG A 163 -34.59 -14.48 -16.90
N GLY A 164 -33.38 -14.63 -16.40
CA GLY A 164 -32.69 -15.89 -16.14
C GLY A 164 -32.64 -16.27 -14.67
N ASP A 165 -32.27 -17.51 -14.43
CA ASP A 165 -32.05 -18.05 -13.10
C ASP A 165 -30.81 -17.45 -12.42
N PRO A 166 -30.69 -17.56 -11.08
CA PRO A 166 -29.52 -17.11 -10.35
C PRO A 166 -28.24 -17.80 -10.85
N PRO A 167 -27.11 -17.05 -11.00
CA PRO A 167 -25.84 -17.63 -11.41
C PRO A 167 -25.33 -18.66 -10.40
N ALA A 168 -24.45 -19.57 -10.84
CA ALA A 168 -23.88 -20.64 -10.03
C ALA A 168 -23.15 -20.12 -8.78
N SER A 169 -22.58 -18.93 -8.81
CA SER A 169 -21.96 -18.26 -7.67
C SER A 169 -22.89 -18.06 -6.47
N LEU A 170 -24.21 -18.01 -6.68
CA LEU A 170 -25.23 -17.87 -5.65
C LEU A 170 -25.82 -19.20 -5.16
N ALA A 171 -25.35 -20.34 -5.67
CA ALA A 171 -25.91 -21.67 -5.33
C ALA A 171 -25.86 -21.96 -3.83
N ARG A 172 -24.79 -21.53 -3.13
CA ARG A 172 -24.64 -21.69 -1.68
C ARG A 172 -25.73 -20.93 -0.90
N LEU A 173 -26.02 -19.70 -1.30
CA LEU A 173 -27.05 -18.87 -0.67
C LEU A 173 -28.44 -19.48 -0.85
N ARG A 174 -28.72 -20.11 -1.98
CA ARG A 174 -29.96 -20.87 -2.25
C ARG A 174 -30.04 -22.10 -1.35
N ALA A 175 -28.97 -22.90 -1.25
CA ALA A 175 -28.92 -24.09 -0.43
C ALA A 175 -29.17 -23.78 1.07
N HIS A 176 -28.70 -22.62 1.56
CA HIS A 176 -28.93 -22.15 2.92
C HIS A 176 -30.24 -21.35 3.10
N GLN A 177 -31.12 -21.33 2.10
CA GLN A 177 -32.40 -20.58 2.11
C GLN A 177 -32.23 -19.06 2.39
N ALA A 178 -31.03 -18.52 2.16
CA ALA A 178 -30.78 -17.07 2.23
C ALA A 178 -31.25 -16.31 0.98
N LEU A 179 -31.42 -17.02 -0.12
CA LEU A 179 -31.94 -16.50 -1.38
C LEU A 179 -33.11 -17.37 -1.86
N THR A 180 -34.31 -16.78 -1.90
CA THR A 180 -35.52 -17.46 -2.38
C THR A 180 -35.71 -17.21 -3.87
N LEU A 181 -36.15 -18.23 -4.60
CA LEU A 181 -36.48 -18.11 -6.01
C LEU A 181 -38.01 -18.00 -6.18
N LEU A 182 -38.44 -16.94 -6.89
CA LEU A 182 -39.79 -16.77 -7.38
C LEU A 182 -39.75 -16.91 -8.89
N GLY A 183 -40.19 -18.08 -9.41
CA GLY A 183 -40.14 -18.44 -10.83
C GLY A 183 -41.41 -18.10 -11.58
N TRP A 184 -41.47 -18.57 -12.84
CA TRP A 184 -42.61 -18.34 -13.71
C TRP A 184 -43.90 -18.92 -13.14
N GLU A 185 -43.88 -20.08 -12.53
CA GLU A 185 -45.07 -20.75 -11.98
C GLU A 185 -45.75 -19.90 -10.88
N GLU A 186 -44.96 -19.21 -10.03
CA GLU A 186 -45.50 -18.30 -9.05
C GLU A 186 -45.93 -16.96 -9.68
N LEU A 187 -45.19 -16.50 -10.71
CA LEU A 187 -45.39 -15.19 -11.33
C LEU A 187 -46.57 -15.15 -12.30
N ARG A 188 -46.97 -16.25 -12.86
CA ARG A 188 -48.18 -16.26 -13.75
C ARG A 188 -49.41 -15.77 -12.99
N LEU A 189 -50.27 -14.99 -13.66
CA LEU A 189 -51.54 -14.56 -13.11
C LEU A 189 -52.37 -15.77 -12.76
N THR A 190 -53.08 -15.75 -11.65
CA THR A 190 -54.19 -16.69 -11.41
C THR A 190 -55.42 -16.21 -12.20
N ARG A 191 -56.39 -17.13 -12.34
CA ARG A 191 -57.68 -16.81 -12.98
C ARG A 191 -58.37 -15.64 -12.27
N GLU A 192 -58.33 -15.57 -10.96
CA GLU A 192 -58.89 -14.52 -10.14
C GLU A 192 -58.15 -13.17 -10.33
N GLU A 193 -56.81 -13.20 -10.36
CA GLU A 193 -56.00 -12.03 -10.67
C GLU A 193 -56.29 -11.50 -12.07
N ALA A 194 -56.44 -12.38 -13.08
CA ALA A 194 -56.81 -12.00 -14.44
C ALA A 194 -58.21 -11.39 -14.49
N GLY A 195 -59.18 -11.99 -13.81
CA GLY A 195 -60.53 -11.46 -13.72
C GLY A 195 -60.55 -10.06 -13.04
N SER A 196 -59.75 -9.86 -12.01
CA SER A 196 -59.62 -8.56 -11.36
C SER A 196 -59.01 -7.47 -12.25
N ILE A 197 -58.05 -7.85 -13.12
CA ILE A 197 -57.46 -6.93 -14.12
C ILE A 197 -58.52 -6.56 -15.16
N VAL A 198 -59.30 -7.53 -15.63
CA VAL A 198 -60.40 -7.30 -16.60
C VAL A 198 -61.46 -6.36 -16.03
N ALA A 199 -61.92 -6.61 -14.78
CA ALA A 199 -62.90 -5.79 -14.11
C ALA A 199 -62.41 -4.33 -13.91
N LYS A 200 -61.14 -4.17 -13.53
CA LYS A 200 -60.54 -2.82 -13.34
C LYS A 200 -60.51 -2.01 -14.65
N ARG A 201 -60.55 -2.67 -15.84
CA ARG A 201 -60.57 -2.01 -17.14
C ARG A 201 -61.94 -1.65 -17.63
N GLN A 202 -63.00 -1.98 -16.89
CA GLN A 202 -64.38 -1.60 -17.17
C GLN A 202 -64.89 -1.94 -18.62
N LEU A 203 -64.44 -3.07 -19.14
CA LEU A 203 -64.80 -3.54 -20.51
C LEU A 203 -66.13 -4.32 -20.57
N GLY A 204 -66.81 -4.51 -19.44
CA GLY A 204 -68.12 -5.18 -19.40
C GLY A 204 -68.08 -6.69 -19.81
N LEU A 205 -66.93 -7.34 -19.74
CA LEU A 205 -66.70 -8.72 -20.16
C LEU A 205 -67.28 -9.71 -19.13
N GLY A 206 -68.06 -10.65 -19.52
CA GLY A 206 -68.60 -11.71 -18.66
C GLY A 206 -67.54 -12.75 -18.25
N ALA A 207 -67.93 -13.64 -17.32
CA ALA A 207 -67.06 -14.67 -16.79
C ALA A 207 -66.45 -15.60 -17.86
N GLU A 208 -67.25 -16.01 -18.83
CA GLU A 208 -66.82 -16.86 -19.96
C GLU A 208 -65.72 -16.19 -20.82
N ALA A 209 -65.85 -14.87 -21.01
CA ALA A 209 -64.83 -14.11 -21.74
C ALA A 209 -63.51 -14.00 -20.95
N VAL A 210 -63.61 -13.88 -19.62
CA VAL A 210 -62.43 -13.93 -18.74
C VAL A 210 -61.73 -15.29 -18.80
N ASP A 211 -62.50 -16.37 -18.80
CA ASP A 211 -61.98 -17.74 -18.91
C ASP A 211 -61.30 -17.97 -20.27
N ALA A 212 -61.86 -17.50 -21.34
CA ALA A 212 -61.27 -17.57 -22.67
C ALA A 212 -59.97 -16.76 -22.77
N LEU A 213 -59.91 -15.55 -22.19
CA LEU A 213 -58.70 -14.71 -22.13
C LEU A 213 -57.62 -15.38 -21.28
N TYR A 214 -57.99 -15.94 -20.15
CA TYR A 214 -57.04 -16.62 -19.26
C TYR A 214 -56.47 -17.89 -19.93
N ALA A 215 -57.30 -18.73 -20.52
CA ALA A 215 -56.88 -19.91 -21.26
C ALA A 215 -55.89 -19.59 -22.36
N ARG A 216 -56.11 -18.49 -23.10
CA ARG A 216 -55.22 -18.05 -24.20
C ARG A 216 -53.92 -17.47 -23.73
N THR A 217 -53.93 -16.67 -22.65
CA THR A 217 -52.72 -16.05 -22.13
C THR A 217 -51.95 -16.93 -21.18
N GLN A 218 -52.57 -18.02 -20.67
CA GLN A 218 -51.99 -18.92 -19.64
C GLN A 218 -51.36 -18.14 -18.45
N GLY A 219 -51.98 -17.03 -18.11
CA GLY A 219 -51.53 -16.17 -17.02
C GLY A 219 -50.38 -15.22 -17.38
N TRP A 220 -50.04 -15.08 -18.67
CA TRP A 220 -49.03 -14.09 -19.08
C TRP A 220 -49.61 -12.66 -19.07
N ALA A 221 -49.09 -11.83 -18.16
CA ALA A 221 -49.66 -10.52 -17.91
C ALA A 221 -49.65 -9.58 -19.11
N ALA A 222 -48.55 -9.51 -19.86
CA ALA A 222 -48.46 -8.68 -21.07
C ALA A 222 -49.46 -9.12 -22.15
N GLY A 223 -49.60 -10.43 -22.35
CA GLY A 223 -50.57 -10.97 -23.28
C GLY A 223 -52.02 -10.59 -22.91
N LEU A 224 -52.38 -10.71 -21.65
CA LEU A 224 -53.69 -10.29 -21.15
C LEU A 224 -53.94 -8.79 -21.40
N VAL A 225 -52.96 -7.95 -21.06
CA VAL A 225 -53.06 -6.49 -21.27
C VAL A 225 -53.21 -6.11 -22.73
N LEU A 226 -52.44 -6.76 -23.62
CA LEU A 226 -52.53 -6.57 -25.06
C LEU A 226 -53.88 -6.98 -25.64
N MET A 227 -54.37 -8.16 -25.25
CA MET A 227 -55.71 -8.63 -25.73
C MET A 227 -56.85 -7.72 -25.24
N LEU A 228 -56.77 -7.22 -24.01
CA LEU A 228 -57.73 -6.25 -23.50
C LEU A 228 -57.62 -4.88 -24.19
N ALA A 229 -56.43 -4.43 -24.51
CA ALA A 229 -56.22 -3.20 -25.29
C ALA A 229 -56.80 -3.32 -26.70
N GLN A 230 -56.61 -4.44 -27.36
CA GLN A 230 -57.17 -4.72 -28.66
C GLN A 230 -58.69 -4.81 -28.59
N ALA A 231 -59.26 -5.55 -27.63
CA ALA A 231 -60.71 -5.66 -27.45
C ALA A 231 -61.38 -4.27 -27.26
N ARG A 232 -60.71 -3.35 -26.59
CA ARG A 232 -61.17 -1.98 -26.44
C ARG A 232 -61.21 -1.19 -27.73
N VAL A 233 -60.27 -1.46 -28.65
CA VAL A 233 -60.16 -0.77 -29.95
C VAL A 233 -61.05 -1.40 -31.00
N SER A 234 -61.21 -2.76 -31.01
CA SER A 234 -61.94 -3.51 -32.02
C SER A 234 -63.38 -3.87 -31.63
N GLY A 235 -63.77 -3.70 -30.37
CA GLY A 235 -65.06 -4.12 -29.83
C GLY A 235 -65.24 -5.66 -29.71
N ALA A 236 -64.22 -6.46 -30.03
CA ALA A 236 -64.25 -7.92 -29.98
C ALA A 236 -62.93 -8.49 -29.54
N ILE A 237 -62.93 -9.65 -28.85
CA ILE A 237 -61.73 -10.40 -28.49
C ILE A 237 -61.23 -11.15 -29.72
N ALA A 238 -60.15 -10.73 -30.34
CA ALA A 238 -59.56 -11.40 -31.49
C ALA A 238 -58.95 -12.75 -31.09
N GLU A 239 -58.95 -13.70 -32.07
CA GLU A 239 -58.23 -14.94 -31.89
C GLU A 239 -56.71 -14.70 -31.88
N ALA A 240 -56.00 -15.25 -30.87
CA ALA A 240 -54.56 -15.21 -30.88
C ALA A 240 -54.03 -16.13 -31.98
N PRO A 241 -53.19 -15.63 -32.89
CA PRO A 241 -52.55 -16.49 -33.85
C PRO A 241 -51.68 -17.53 -33.15
N GLY A 242 -51.59 -18.74 -33.67
CA GLY A 242 -50.74 -19.82 -33.15
C GLY A 242 -49.26 -19.55 -33.36
N LEU A 243 -48.75 -18.42 -32.85
CA LEU A 243 -47.36 -17.99 -33.01
C LEU A 243 -46.47 -18.65 -31.94
N PRO A 244 -45.28 -19.11 -32.33
CA PRO A 244 -44.44 -19.98 -31.49
C PRO A 244 -43.75 -19.28 -30.34
N THR A 245 -43.67 -17.93 -30.30
CA THR A 245 -42.99 -17.18 -29.23
C THR A 245 -43.82 -16.04 -28.68
N ARG A 246 -43.62 -15.72 -27.39
CA ARG A 246 -44.30 -14.59 -26.74
C ARG A 246 -43.93 -13.25 -27.40
N GLN A 247 -42.73 -13.09 -27.93
CA GLN A 247 -42.32 -11.90 -28.68
C GLN A 247 -43.16 -11.72 -29.96
N LEU A 248 -43.34 -12.76 -30.75
CA LEU A 248 -44.15 -12.70 -31.95
C LEU A 248 -45.63 -12.41 -31.64
N ILE A 249 -46.15 -12.93 -30.52
CA ILE A 249 -47.53 -12.60 -30.06
C ILE A 249 -47.59 -11.14 -29.68
N PHE A 250 -46.57 -10.61 -29.01
CA PHE A 250 -46.49 -9.20 -28.66
C PHE A 250 -46.45 -8.32 -29.92
N ASP A 251 -45.58 -8.62 -30.86
CA ASP A 251 -45.36 -7.87 -32.09
C ASP A 251 -46.63 -7.84 -32.94
N TYR A 252 -47.38 -8.96 -32.99
CA TYR A 252 -48.67 -9.02 -33.66
C TYR A 252 -49.67 -8.07 -33.02
N PHE A 253 -49.90 -8.17 -31.71
CA PHE A 253 -50.89 -7.31 -31.06
C PHE A 253 -50.46 -5.84 -30.99
N ALA A 254 -49.16 -5.56 -30.79
CA ALA A 254 -48.63 -4.22 -30.85
C ALA A 254 -48.78 -3.61 -32.23
N GLY A 255 -48.59 -4.40 -33.29
CA GLY A 255 -48.85 -4.02 -34.67
C GLY A 255 -50.30 -3.65 -34.93
N GLU A 256 -51.25 -4.47 -34.45
CA GLU A 256 -52.68 -4.18 -34.57
C GLU A 256 -53.08 -2.87 -33.86
N ILE A 257 -52.53 -2.63 -32.65
CA ILE A 257 -52.77 -1.38 -31.88
C ILE A 257 -52.17 -0.19 -32.63
N PHE A 258 -50.93 -0.35 -33.12
CA PHE A 258 -50.22 0.68 -33.86
C PHE A 258 -50.95 1.08 -35.15
N HIS A 259 -51.40 0.12 -35.98
CA HIS A 259 -52.10 0.41 -37.23
C HIS A 259 -53.48 1.09 -37.04
N LYS A 260 -54.13 0.86 -35.92
CA LYS A 260 -55.42 1.48 -35.59
C LYS A 260 -55.28 2.84 -34.89
N ALA A 261 -54.06 3.19 -34.44
CA ALA A 261 -53.82 4.52 -33.94
C ALA A 261 -53.89 5.58 -35.05
N ASP A 262 -54.21 6.82 -34.71
CA ASP A 262 -54.21 7.89 -35.71
C ASP A 262 -52.79 8.17 -36.23
N VAL A 263 -52.69 8.77 -37.39
CA VAL A 263 -51.42 9.05 -38.08
C VAL A 263 -50.47 9.88 -37.19
N ARG A 264 -51.04 10.77 -36.39
CA ARG A 264 -50.30 11.62 -35.46
C ARG A 264 -49.64 10.79 -34.35
N ALA A 265 -50.40 9.88 -33.74
CA ALA A 265 -49.88 9.00 -32.69
C ALA A 265 -48.83 8.01 -33.24
N GLN A 266 -49.07 7.49 -34.46
CA GLN A 266 -48.08 6.64 -35.13
C GLN A 266 -46.75 7.37 -35.35
N GLN A 267 -46.81 8.57 -35.91
CA GLN A 267 -45.62 9.40 -36.13
C GLN A 267 -44.88 9.72 -34.83
N PHE A 268 -45.61 10.11 -33.78
CA PHE A 268 -45.06 10.34 -32.47
C PHE A 268 -44.28 9.13 -31.96
N LEU A 269 -44.89 7.94 -31.98
CA LEU A 269 -44.29 6.69 -31.52
C LEU A 269 -43.03 6.33 -32.30
N LEU A 270 -43.05 6.50 -33.64
CA LEU A 270 -41.89 6.23 -34.48
C LEU A 270 -40.73 7.23 -34.23
N HIS A 271 -41.05 8.50 -34.04
CA HIS A 271 -40.06 9.53 -33.82
C HIS A 271 -39.39 9.41 -32.43
N THR A 272 -40.11 8.96 -31.42
CA THR A 272 -39.60 8.80 -30.04
C THR A 272 -39.08 7.39 -29.75
N ALA A 273 -39.11 6.46 -30.71
CA ALA A 273 -38.70 5.06 -30.54
C ALA A 273 -37.27 4.86 -30.08
N TYR A 274 -36.39 5.78 -30.44
CA TYR A 274 -34.94 5.69 -30.12
C TYR A 274 -34.60 6.23 -28.73
N LEU A 275 -35.48 6.99 -28.09
CA LEU A 275 -35.27 7.53 -26.75
C LEU A 275 -35.31 6.40 -25.70
N PRO A 276 -34.26 6.20 -24.89
CA PRO A 276 -34.30 5.28 -23.75
C PRO A 276 -35.36 5.68 -22.73
N GLU A 277 -35.42 6.97 -22.47
CA GLU A 277 -36.45 7.64 -21.66
C GLU A 277 -36.66 9.07 -22.17
N MET A 278 -37.80 9.67 -21.84
CA MET A 278 -38.14 11.01 -22.31
C MET A 278 -38.97 11.79 -21.29
N THR A 279 -38.70 13.10 -21.19
CA THR A 279 -39.64 14.04 -20.60
C THR A 279 -40.63 14.51 -21.68
N THR A 280 -41.72 15.13 -21.26
CA THR A 280 -42.65 15.71 -22.21
C THR A 280 -41.97 16.73 -23.14
N ARG A 281 -41.02 17.51 -22.62
CA ARG A 281 -40.23 18.48 -23.40
C ARG A 281 -39.41 17.78 -24.50
N ILE A 282 -38.66 16.75 -24.16
CA ILE A 282 -37.80 16.00 -25.09
C ILE A 282 -38.67 15.33 -26.19
N ALA A 283 -39.79 14.71 -25.78
CA ALA A 283 -40.68 14.06 -26.69
C ALA A 283 -41.36 15.05 -27.68
N ARG A 284 -41.70 16.26 -27.22
CA ARG A 284 -42.25 17.33 -28.05
C ARG A 284 -41.22 17.87 -29.05
N GLU A 285 -40.00 18.12 -28.62
CA GLU A 285 -38.94 18.61 -29.49
C GLU A 285 -38.61 17.58 -30.60
N LEU A 286 -38.62 16.30 -30.28
CA LEU A 286 -38.29 15.27 -31.25
C LEU A 286 -39.44 14.95 -32.20
N SER A 287 -40.69 14.90 -31.71
CA SER A 287 -41.88 14.62 -32.50
C SER A 287 -42.37 15.81 -33.30
N GLY A 288 -42.13 17.05 -32.80
CA GLY A 288 -42.73 18.27 -33.34
C GLY A 288 -44.20 18.42 -33.03
N ASP A 289 -44.78 17.61 -32.15
CA ASP A 289 -46.21 17.58 -31.84
C ASP A 289 -46.55 18.42 -30.62
N PRO A 290 -47.34 19.49 -30.76
CA PRO A 290 -47.77 20.32 -29.63
C PRO A 290 -48.68 19.60 -28.62
N GLY A 291 -49.37 18.52 -29.00
CA GLY A 291 -50.22 17.74 -28.10
C GLY A 291 -49.55 16.52 -27.46
N THR A 292 -48.23 16.55 -27.36
CA THR A 292 -47.41 15.49 -26.74
C THR A 292 -47.82 15.14 -25.31
N ASP A 293 -48.24 16.14 -24.51
CA ASP A 293 -48.68 15.95 -23.11
C ASP A 293 -49.91 15.07 -23.00
N GLU A 294 -50.90 15.34 -23.84
CA GLU A 294 -52.14 14.55 -23.89
C GLU A 294 -51.89 13.14 -24.36
N LEU A 295 -51.02 12.99 -25.35
CA LEU A 295 -50.70 11.71 -25.93
C LEU A 295 -49.94 10.82 -24.93
N LEU A 296 -48.88 11.32 -24.27
CA LEU A 296 -48.18 10.61 -23.23
C LEU A 296 -49.07 10.26 -22.04
N ALA A 297 -49.91 11.17 -21.61
CA ALA A 297 -50.90 10.93 -20.54
C ALA A 297 -51.92 9.86 -20.97
N SER A 298 -52.35 9.84 -22.23
CA SER A 298 -53.25 8.81 -22.78
C SER A 298 -52.56 7.44 -22.83
N LEU A 299 -51.31 7.37 -23.32
CA LEU A 299 -50.54 6.12 -23.40
C LEU A 299 -50.29 5.54 -21.98
N THR A 300 -50.01 6.35 -21.01
CA THR A 300 -49.81 5.94 -19.63
C THR A 300 -51.13 5.49 -18.96
N ARG A 301 -52.19 6.28 -19.06
CA ARG A 301 -53.51 5.92 -18.49
C ARG A 301 -54.07 4.62 -19.07
N ASN A 302 -53.85 4.41 -20.33
CA ASN A 302 -54.29 3.20 -21.00
C ASN A 302 -53.36 2.02 -20.82
N ASN A 303 -52.27 2.18 -20.10
CA ASN A 303 -51.24 1.13 -19.87
C ASN A 303 -50.70 0.54 -21.19
N TYR A 304 -50.42 1.35 -22.19
CA TYR A 304 -49.85 0.93 -23.47
C TYR A 304 -48.35 0.74 -23.37
N PHE A 305 -47.90 0.02 -22.34
CA PHE A 305 -46.48 -0.31 -22.15
C PHE A 305 -45.58 0.92 -22.02
N VAL A 306 -46.12 2.01 -21.49
CA VAL A 306 -45.38 3.24 -21.11
C VAL A 306 -45.40 3.36 -19.60
N SER A 307 -44.25 3.32 -18.99
CA SER A 307 -44.09 3.58 -17.54
C SER A 307 -43.84 5.07 -17.29
N LEU A 308 -44.42 5.57 -16.21
CA LEU A 308 -44.16 6.88 -15.69
C LEU A 308 -43.26 6.75 -14.43
N ARG A 309 -42.26 7.59 -14.36
CA ARG A 309 -41.42 7.77 -13.14
C ARG A 309 -41.57 9.18 -12.68
N GLU A 310 -41.92 9.35 -11.41
CA GLU A 310 -42.05 10.69 -10.81
C GLU A 310 -40.66 11.17 -10.43
N THR A 311 -40.11 12.00 -11.27
CA THR A 311 -38.79 12.58 -11.13
C THR A 311 -38.88 14.09 -11.05
N GLN A 312 -37.91 14.77 -10.45
CA GLN A 312 -37.84 16.23 -10.47
C GLN A 312 -36.73 16.69 -11.42
N PRO A 313 -36.90 17.78 -12.20
CA PRO A 313 -38.02 18.71 -12.18
C PRO A 313 -39.25 18.28 -12.96
N GLU A 314 -39.15 17.27 -13.84
CA GLU A 314 -40.21 16.82 -14.73
C GLU A 314 -40.36 15.29 -14.66
N PRO A 315 -41.61 14.75 -14.83
CA PRO A 315 -41.79 13.32 -14.92
C PRO A 315 -41.11 12.74 -16.15
N VAL A 316 -40.61 11.50 -16.04
CA VAL A 316 -39.94 10.76 -17.11
C VAL A 316 -40.80 9.61 -17.53
N TYR A 317 -41.01 9.49 -18.84
CA TYR A 317 -41.73 8.41 -19.49
C TYR A 317 -40.71 7.43 -20.10
N GLN A 318 -41.00 6.15 -19.98
CA GLN A 318 -40.15 5.10 -20.53
C GLN A 318 -41.00 4.05 -21.21
N TYR A 319 -40.65 3.71 -22.45
CA TYR A 319 -41.27 2.57 -23.13
C TYR A 319 -40.80 1.26 -22.49
N HIS A 320 -41.75 0.32 -22.35
CA HIS A 320 -41.39 -1.06 -22.03
C HIS A 320 -40.43 -1.63 -23.11
N PRO A 321 -39.37 -2.37 -22.76
CA PRO A 321 -38.40 -2.85 -23.76
C PRO A 321 -39.05 -3.50 -24.97
N MET A 322 -40.03 -4.40 -24.79
CA MET A 322 -40.72 -5.05 -25.92
C MET A 322 -41.42 -4.05 -26.84
N LEU A 323 -42.03 -2.97 -26.33
CA LEU A 323 -42.63 -1.93 -27.14
C LEU A 323 -41.60 -1.12 -27.90
N ARG A 324 -40.50 -0.77 -27.21
CA ARG A 324 -39.40 -0.03 -27.84
C ARG A 324 -38.79 -0.82 -29.01
N ASP A 325 -38.50 -2.11 -28.79
CA ASP A 325 -37.95 -3.00 -29.83
C ASP A 325 -38.91 -3.08 -31.04
N PHE A 326 -40.24 -3.23 -30.78
CA PHE A 326 -41.26 -3.22 -31.82
C PHE A 326 -41.28 -1.89 -32.60
N LEU A 327 -41.24 -0.74 -31.87
CA LEU A 327 -41.28 0.58 -32.49
C LEU A 327 -40.01 0.86 -33.31
N GLN A 328 -38.86 0.44 -32.85
CA GLN A 328 -37.61 0.55 -33.59
C GLN A 328 -37.61 -0.31 -34.86
N ALA A 329 -38.12 -1.53 -34.77
CA ALA A 329 -38.30 -2.36 -35.94
C ALA A 329 -39.26 -1.71 -36.99
N ARG A 330 -40.39 -1.17 -36.52
CA ARG A 330 -41.35 -0.43 -37.38
C ARG A 330 -40.76 0.85 -37.96
N ALA A 331 -39.97 1.61 -37.16
CA ALA A 331 -39.24 2.76 -37.67
C ALA A 331 -38.21 2.33 -38.75
N GLY A 332 -37.63 1.15 -38.59
CA GLY A 332 -36.76 0.50 -39.58
C GLY A 332 -37.42 0.27 -40.92
N GLU A 333 -38.69 -0.13 -40.89
CA GLU A 333 -39.51 -0.40 -42.10
C GLU A 333 -40.14 0.87 -42.71
N ALA A 334 -40.63 1.76 -41.84
CA ALA A 334 -41.46 2.91 -42.29
C ALA A 334 -40.66 4.17 -42.63
N LEU A 335 -39.46 4.34 -42.04
CA LEU A 335 -38.66 5.56 -42.20
C LEU A 335 -37.43 5.31 -43.09
N PRO A 336 -37.12 6.27 -44.02
CA PRO A 336 -35.85 6.26 -44.76
C PRO A 336 -34.61 6.21 -43.83
N LYS A 337 -33.54 5.57 -44.27
CA LYS A 337 -32.31 5.40 -43.50
C LYS A 337 -31.74 6.73 -42.99
N GLU A 338 -31.80 7.75 -43.84
CA GLU A 338 -31.36 9.11 -43.48
C GLU A 338 -32.18 9.71 -42.35
N ARG A 339 -33.51 9.60 -42.45
CA ARG A 339 -34.41 10.12 -41.44
C ARG A 339 -34.26 9.41 -40.10
N ARG A 340 -34.00 8.09 -40.09
CA ARG A 340 -33.69 7.33 -38.87
C ARG A 340 -32.43 7.83 -38.23
N ARG A 341 -31.37 8.02 -39.02
CA ARG A 341 -30.08 8.54 -38.54
C ARG A 341 -30.25 9.93 -37.92
N ASP A 342 -31.01 10.81 -38.58
CA ASP A 342 -31.31 12.13 -38.04
C ASP A 342 -32.03 12.06 -36.66
N LEU A 343 -33.03 11.18 -36.55
CA LEU A 343 -33.76 10.98 -35.28
C LEU A 343 -32.88 10.41 -34.20
N GLN A 344 -32.02 9.46 -34.50
CA GLN A 344 -31.04 8.94 -33.53
C GLN A 344 -30.07 10.01 -33.10
N ARG A 345 -29.55 10.83 -34.02
CA ARG A 345 -28.67 11.95 -33.74
C ARG A 345 -29.35 13.02 -32.86
N LEU A 346 -30.55 13.38 -33.20
CA LEU A 346 -31.35 14.34 -32.39
C LEU A 346 -31.63 13.77 -30.99
N SER A 347 -31.97 12.47 -30.91
CA SER A 347 -32.16 11.79 -29.64
C SER A 347 -30.89 11.79 -28.81
N ALA A 348 -29.70 11.51 -29.42
CA ALA A 348 -28.42 11.60 -28.76
C ALA A 348 -28.13 13.00 -28.20
N ALA A 349 -28.36 14.04 -28.99
CA ALA A 349 -28.20 15.43 -28.58
C ALA A 349 -29.12 15.81 -27.40
N GLN A 350 -30.36 15.31 -27.40
CA GLN A 350 -31.29 15.51 -26.28
C GLN A 350 -30.83 14.79 -25.00
N MET A 351 -30.30 13.57 -25.13
CA MET A 351 -29.71 12.82 -23.99
C MET A 351 -28.47 13.53 -23.44
N GLU A 352 -27.60 14.04 -24.29
CA GLU A 352 -26.45 14.84 -23.88
C GLU A 352 -26.88 16.10 -23.08
N GLN A 353 -27.84 16.86 -23.59
CA GLN A 353 -28.37 18.04 -22.90
C GLN A 353 -29.05 17.71 -21.55
N ALA A 354 -29.65 16.54 -21.45
CA ALA A 354 -30.23 16.01 -20.23
C ALA A 354 -29.17 15.45 -19.23
N GLY A 355 -27.88 15.45 -19.61
CA GLY A 355 -26.80 14.88 -18.80
C GLY A 355 -26.75 13.35 -18.81
N ARG A 356 -27.44 12.71 -19.78
CA ARG A 356 -27.52 11.24 -19.96
C ARG A 356 -26.40 10.79 -20.92
N ILE A 357 -25.15 10.87 -20.47
CA ILE A 357 -23.98 10.74 -21.33
C ILE A 357 -23.84 9.35 -21.93
N GLU A 358 -24.10 8.30 -21.15
CA GLU A 358 -24.04 6.91 -21.61
C GLU A 358 -25.05 6.64 -22.74
N ASP A 359 -26.28 7.13 -22.57
CA ASP A 359 -27.31 6.99 -23.59
C ASP A 359 -26.98 7.80 -24.86
N ALA A 360 -26.42 9.00 -24.68
CA ALA A 360 -26.00 9.81 -25.81
C ALA A 360 -24.85 9.14 -26.59
N VAL A 361 -23.86 8.56 -25.93
CA VAL A 361 -22.76 7.81 -26.56
C VAL A 361 -23.32 6.60 -27.31
N ALA A 362 -24.23 5.82 -26.72
CA ALA A 362 -24.84 4.68 -27.35
C ALA A 362 -25.61 5.07 -28.64
N LEU A 363 -26.38 6.16 -28.59
CA LEU A 363 -27.13 6.64 -29.75
C LEU A 363 -26.24 7.21 -30.85
N TYR A 364 -25.16 7.94 -30.51
CA TYR A 364 -24.17 8.38 -31.50
C TYR A 364 -23.46 7.20 -32.17
N ARG A 365 -23.11 6.16 -31.41
CA ARG A 365 -22.57 4.90 -31.92
C ARG A 365 -23.54 4.26 -32.91
N ASP A 366 -24.81 4.10 -32.52
CA ASP A 366 -25.83 3.40 -33.32
C ASP A 366 -26.14 4.13 -34.64
N CYS A 367 -26.03 5.45 -34.67
CA CYS A 367 -26.17 6.24 -35.91
C CYS A 367 -24.82 6.47 -36.64
N HIS A 368 -23.72 5.91 -36.15
CA HIS A 368 -22.37 6.05 -36.68
C HIS A 368 -21.92 7.53 -36.75
N ASP A 369 -22.32 8.34 -35.82
CA ASP A 369 -21.84 9.71 -35.66
C ASP A 369 -20.60 9.74 -34.77
N TRP A 370 -19.48 9.29 -35.35
CA TRP A 370 -18.23 9.06 -34.63
C TRP A 370 -17.57 10.35 -34.14
N ASP A 371 -17.80 11.47 -34.82
CA ASP A 371 -17.25 12.76 -34.45
C ASP A 371 -17.88 13.31 -33.19
N ASP A 372 -19.21 13.26 -33.08
CA ASP A 372 -19.92 13.69 -31.85
C ASP A 372 -19.72 12.70 -30.72
N MET A 373 -19.62 11.38 -31.00
CA MET A 373 -19.27 10.38 -30.00
C MET A 373 -17.87 10.67 -29.40
N ALA A 374 -16.86 10.89 -30.24
CA ALA A 374 -15.49 11.18 -29.78
C ALA A 374 -15.41 12.50 -29.00
N ARG A 375 -16.08 13.55 -29.49
CA ARG A 375 -16.19 14.83 -28.76
C ARG A 375 -16.78 14.65 -27.37
N LEU A 376 -17.85 13.88 -27.26
CA LEU A 376 -18.53 13.64 -25.98
C LEU A 376 -17.65 12.85 -25.02
N ILE A 377 -16.94 11.82 -25.52
CA ILE A 377 -15.93 11.08 -24.76
C ILE A 377 -14.88 12.03 -24.21
N GLU A 378 -14.28 12.87 -25.05
CA GLU A 378 -13.21 13.81 -24.67
C GLU A 378 -13.66 14.80 -23.58
N VAL A 379 -14.89 15.31 -23.66
CA VAL A 379 -15.45 16.24 -22.65
C VAL A 379 -15.63 15.58 -21.29
N HIS A 380 -16.05 14.31 -21.26
CA HIS A 380 -16.40 13.61 -20.01
C HIS A 380 -15.29 12.70 -19.47
N ALA A 381 -14.23 12.46 -20.24
CA ALA A 381 -13.16 11.53 -19.88
C ALA A 381 -12.49 11.82 -18.53
N ALA A 382 -12.20 13.10 -18.25
CA ALA A 382 -11.59 13.49 -16.97
C ALA A 382 -12.47 13.11 -15.76
N ALA A 383 -13.79 13.30 -15.90
CA ALA A 383 -14.75 12.94 -14.86
C ALA A 383 -14.85 11.41 -14.68
N LEU A 384 -14.88 10.66 -15.77
CA LEU A 384 -14.91 9.20 -15.75
C LEU A 384 -13.67 8.59 -15.08
N VAL A 385 -12.48 9.08 -15.43
CA VAL A 385 -11.22 8.65 -14.79
C VAL A 385 -11.25 8.97 -13.30
N GLY A 386 -11.70 10.18 -12.92
CA GLY A 386 -11.81 10.58 -11.52
C GLY A 386 -12.85 9.79 -10.71
N GLN A 387 -13.84 9.20 -11.38
CA GLN A 387 -14.85 8.32 -10.80
C GLN A 387 -14.41 6.84 -10.73
N GLY A 388 -13.21 6.49 -11.26
CA GLY A 388 -12.75 5.10 -11.38
C GLY A 388 -13.34 4.33 -12.56
N ARG A 389 -14.14 4.96 -13.42
CA ARG A 389 -14.86 4.36 -14.56
C ARG A 389 -13.98 4.25 -15.82
N GLY A 390 -12.74 3.82 -15.62
CA GLY A 390 -11.74 3.69 -16.68
C GLY A 390 -12.12 2.62 -17.73
N GLU A 391 -12.74 1.52 -17.31
CA GLU A 391 -13.18 0.46 -18.20
C GLU A 391 -14.31 0.95 -19.15
N THR A 392 -15.26 1.72 -18.62
CA THR A 392 -16.31 2.35 -19.45
C THR A 392 -15.68 3.28 -20.50
N LEU A 393 -14.72 4.12 -20.09
CA LEU A 393 -14.01 5.00 -21.02
C LEU A 393 -13.23 4.21 -22.09
N ALA A 394 -12.48 3.19 -21.67
CA ALA A 394 -11.70 2.35 -22.58
C ALA A 394 -12.62 1.66 -23.62
N ARG A 395 -13.74 1.09 -23.17
CA ARG A 395 -14.73 0.47 -24.07
C ARG A 395 -15.27 1.46 -25.10
N TRP A 396 -15.67 2.66 -24.69
CA TRP A 396 -16.17 3.68 -25.63
C TRP A 396 -15.12 4.09 -26.66
N VAL A 397 -13.86 4.18 -26.24
CA VAL A 397 -12.75 4.47 -27.16
C VAL A 397 -12.52 3.29 -28.12
N GLU A 398 -12.62 2.05 -27.65
CA GLU A 398 -12.49 0.85 -28.50
C GLU A 398 -13.61 0.73 -29.54
N GLU A 399 -14.83 1.16 -29.22
CA GLU A 399 -15.97 1.18 -30.12
C GLU A 399 -15.81 2.18 -31.26
N LEU A 400 -14.94 3.20 -31.13
CA LEU A 400 -14.63 4.12 -32.22
C LEU A 400 -13.83 3.42 -33.33
N PRO A 401 -14.14 3.71 -34.63
CA PRO A 401 -13.33 3.24 -35.75
C PRO A 401 -11.86 3.60 -35.58
N ALA A 402 -10.96 2.72 -36.02
CA ALA A 402 -9.53 2.90 -35.86
C ALA A 402 -9.02 4.24 -36.40
N GLU A 403 -9.59 4.67 -37.54
CA GLU A 403 -9.23 5.94 -38.19
C GLU A 403 -9.58 7.14 -37.30
N VAL A 404 -10.76 7.16 -36.70
CA VAL A 404 -11.20 8.24 -35.78
C VAL A 404 -10.37 8.21 -34.53
N ARG A 405 -10.18 7.04 -33.92
CA ARG A 405 -9.41 6.86 -32.69
C ARG A 405 -7.96 7.31 -32.85
N THR A 406 -7.31 6.97 -33.97
CA THR A 406 -5.89 7.28 -34.17
C THR A 406 -5.64 8.68 -34.69
N SER A 407 -6.63 9.39 -35.22
CA SER A 407 -6.49 10.78 -35.68
C SER A 407 -6.74 11.83 -34.59
N ARG A 408 -7.33 11.45 -33.47
CA ARG A 408 -7.70 12.37 -32.38
C ARG A 408 -6.76 12.22 -31.18
N PRO A 409 -5.86 13.19 -30.95
CA PRO A 409 -4.85 13.08 -29.87
C PRO A 409 -5.47 13.06 -28.48
N TRP A 410 -6.54 13.81 -28.21
CA TRP A 410 -7.21 13.81 -26.92
C TRP A 410 -7.90 12.47 -26.62
N THR A 411 -8.46 11.81 -27.61
CA THR A 411 -9.04 10.46 -27.43
C THR A 411 -7.97 9.45 -27.00
N LEU A 412 -6.79 9.48 -27.65
CA LEU A 412 -5.66 8.63 -27.27
C LEU A 412 -5.11 8.98 -25.88
N TYR A 413 -5.01 10.26 -25.56
CA TYR A 413 -4.57 10.71 -24.24
C TYR A 413 -5.46 10.17 -23.12
N TRP A 414 -6.78 10.25 -23.30
CA TRP A 414 -7.72 9.77 -22.29
C TRP A 414 -7.79 8.25 -22.21
N ALA A 415 -7.65 7.55 -23.34
CA ALA A 415 -7.47 6.11 -23.34
C ALA A 415 -6.23 5.69 -22.54
N ALA A 416 -5.12 6.40 -22.73
CA ALA A 416 -3.90 6.16 -21.95
C ALA A 416 -4.14 6.42 -20.46
N ALA A 417 -4.79 7.53 -20.10
CA ALA A 417 -5.05 7.90 -18.71
C ALA A 417 -5.94 6.89 -17.97
N SER A 418 -6.92 6.29 -18.67
CA SER A 418 -7.82 5.28 -18.08
C SER A 418 -7.11 3.99 -17.70
N GLN A 419 -5.98 3.65 -18.35
CA GLN A 419 -5.25 2.40 -18.19
C GLN A 419 -3.91 2.54 -17.46
N ALA A 420 -3.52 3.75 -17.06
CA ALA A 420 -2.16 4.05 -16.60
C ALA A 420 -1.69 3.20 -15.41
N GLN A 421 -2.59 2.81 -14.53
CA GLN A 421 -2.26 1.96 -13.37
C GLN A 421 -2.46 0.46 -13.63
N LEU A 422 -3.28 0.10 -14.62
CA LEU A 422 -3.65 -1.29 -14.92
C LEU A 422 -2.68 -1.93 -15.92
N THR A 423 -2.41 -1.22 -17.01
CA THR A 423 -1.50 -1.64 -18.09
C THR A 423 -0.53 -0.49 -18.43
N PRO A 424 0.44 -0.18 -17.51
CA PRO A 424 1.29 1.00 -17.65
C PRO A 424 2.06 1.06 -18.97
N ARG A 425 2.54 -0.08 -19.45
CA ARG A 425 3.28 -0.17 -20.72
C ARG A 425 2.41 0.21 -21.92
N GLU A 426 1.19 -0.29 -21.99
CA GLU A 426 0.24 0.02 -23.08
C GLU A 426 -0.18 1.49 -23.01
N SER A 427 -0.47 1.96 -21.80
CA SER A 427 -0.76 3.37 -21.54
C SER A 427 0.38 4.28 -22.03
N ARG A 428 1.63 3.94 -21.74
CA ARG A 428 2.79 4.69 -22.22
C ARG A 428 2.81 4.80 -23.73
N LEU A 429 2.60 3.70 -24.45
CA LEU A 429 2.57 3.68 -25.91
C LEU A 429 1.46 4.56 -26.50
N LEU A 430 0.30 4.62 -25.82
CA LEU A 430 -0.79 5.53 -26.22
C LEU A 430 -0.42 7.00 -25.97
N TYR A 431 0.19 7.32 -24.84
CA TYR A 431 0.70 8.68 -24.59
C TYR A 431 1.75 9.09 -25.59
N GLU A 432 2.66 8.20 -25.99
CA GLU A 432 3.67 8.46 -27.02
C GLU A 432 3.03 8.81 -28.37
N LYS A 433 1.99 8.07 -28.76
CA LYS A 433 1.22 8.39 -29.99
C LYS A 433 0.49 9.71 -29.86
N ALA A 434 -0.20 9.96 -28.75
CA ALA A 434 -0.89 11.22 -28.50
C ALA A 434 0.09 12.40 -28.54
N PHE A 435 1.28 12.27 -27.95
CA PHE A 435 2.33 13.27 -27.98
C PHE A 435 2.75 13.65 -29.41
N GLU A 436 2.99 12.67 -30.29
CA GLU A 436 3.38 12.94 -31.67
C GLU A 436 2.26 13.67 -32.44
N LEU A 437 1.00 13.32 -32.20
CA LEU A 437 -0.14 13.99 -32.81
C LEU A 437 -0.33 15.41 -32.27
N PHE A 438 -0.23 15.63 -30.97
CA PHE A 438 -0.30 16.98 -30.38
C PHE A 438 0.82 17.86 -30.89
N ARG A 439 2.05 17.33 -31.01
CA ARG A 439 3.19 18.06 -31.55
C ARG A 439 2.97 18.46 -33.01
N SER A 440 2.47 17.55 -33.85
CA SER A 440 2.17 17.84 -35.27
C SER A 440 1.02 18.84 -35.45
N ALA A 441 0.04 18.83 -34.52
CA ALA A 441 -1.07 19.78 -34.52
C ALA A 441 -0.72 21.14 -33.89
N GLY A 442 0.47 21.30 -33.29
CA GLY A 442 0.87 22.52 -32.58
C GLY A 442 0.18 22.74 -31.23
N ASP A 443 -0.51 21.72 -30.69
CA ASP A 443 -1.11 21.79 -29.36
C ASP A 443 -0.02 21.61 -28.28
N ARG A 444 0.48 22.75 -27.81
CA ARG A 444 1.54 22.78 -26.78
C ARG A 444 1.09 22.20 -25.44
N VAL A 445 -0.16 22.45 -25.06
CA VAL A 445 -0.71 21.95 -23.77
C VAL A 445 -0.85 20.44 -23.84
N GLY A 446 -1.46 19.90 -24.88
CA GLY A 446 -1.58 18.48 -25.10
C GLY A 446 -0.22 17.78 -25.15
N THR A 447 0.78 18.41 -25.77
CA THR A 447 2.16 17.89 -25.82
C THR A 447 2.75 17.72 -24.42
N VAL A 448 2.65 18.74 -23.55
CA VAL A 448 3.14 18.68 -22.17
C VAL A 448 2.39 17.64 -21.33
N LEU A 449 1.09 17.58 -21.49
CA LEU A 449 0.26 16.62 -20.74
C LEU A 449 0.55 15.17 -21.15
N ALA A 450 0.71 14.91 -22.44
CA ALA A 450 1.06 13.58 -22.92
C ALA A 450 2.47 13.16 -22.46
N ALA A 451 3.44 14.08 -22.47
CA ALA A 451 4.77 13.84 -21.93
C ALA A 451 4.73 13.51 -20.43
N SER A 452 4.01 14.31 -19.63
CA SER A 452 3.82 14.05 -18.20
C SER A 452 3.10 12.72 -17.94
N GLY A 453 2.10 12.39 -18.76
CA GLY A 453 1.39 11.12 -18.70
C GLY A 453 2.30 9.91 -18.99
N ALA A 454 3.14 10.02 -20.03
CA ALA A 454 4.15 9.00 -20.35
C ALA A 454 5.15 8.80 -19.21
N MET A 455 5.60 9.89 -18.56
CA MET A 455 6.48 9.82 -17.39
C MET A 455 5.82 9.05 -16.25
N PHE A 456 4.57 9.33 -15.89
CA PHE A 456 3.85 8.58 -14.86
C PHE A 456 3.64 7.13 -15.26
N ALA A 457 3.36 6.83 -16.51
CA ALA A 457 3.23 5.44 -16.98
C ALA A 457 4.55 4.66 -16.80
N ILE A 458 5.71 5.27 -17.10
CA ILE A 458 7.03 4.68 -16.83
C ILE A 458 7.23 4.44 -15.33
N LEU A 459 6.80 5.39 -14.50
CA LEU A 459 6.89 5.26 -13.04
C LEU A 459 5.99 4.16 -12.46
N TYR A 460 4.83 3.88 -13.08
CA TYR A 460 3.98 2.76 -12.71
C TYR A 460 4.49 1.42 -13.27
N GLU A 461 5.15 1.43 -14.45
CA GLU A 461 5.77 0.25 -15.04
C GLU A 461 6.90 -0.30 -14.14
N LEU A 462 7.65 0.58 -13.46
CA LEU A 462 8.76 0.26 -12.55
C LEU A 462 9.77 -0.72 -13.18
N ASP A 463 10.13 -0.45 -14.44
CA ASP A 463 10.97 -1.34 -15.23
C ASP A 463 12.25 -0.67 -15.76
N ASP A 464 12.15 0.23 -16.74
CA ASP A 464 13.26 0.95 -17.36
C ASP A 464 13.12 2.47 -17.18
N CYS A 465 13.88 3.03 -16.24
CA CYS A 465 13.88 4.45 -15.96
C CYS A 465 14.62 5.28 -17.02
N SER A 466 15.44 4.68 -17.89
CA SER A 466 16.18 5.42 -18.93
C SER A 466 15.26 6.10 -19.93
N LEU A 467 14.06 5.55 -20.12
CA LEU A 467 13.01 6.12 -20.96
C LEU A 467 12.56 7.52 -20.50
N LEU A 468 12.79 7.90 -19.25
CA LEU A 468 12.46 9.21 -18.70
C LEU A 468 13.32 10.32 -19.30
N ASP A 469 14.54 10.05 -19.78
CA ASP A 469 15.47 11.09 -20.26
C ASP A 469 14.89 11.89 -21.43
N ARG A 470 14.18 11.24 -22.36
CA ARG A 470 13.47 11.89 -23.47
C ARG A 470 12.43 12.89 -22.95
N TRP A 471 11.64 12.46 -21.99
CA TRP A 471 10.51 13.25 -21.49
C TRP A 471 10.95 14.40 -20.60
N ILE A 472 12.04 14.22 -19.85
CA ILE A 472 12.70 15.30 -19.10
C ILE A 472 13.11 16.42 -20.09
N ALA A 473 13.73 16.07 -21.21
CA ALA A 473 14.13 17.05 -22.23
C ALA A 473 12.92 17.79 -22.85
N VAL A 474 11.80 17.08 -23.07
CA VAL A 474 10.56 17.69 -23.59
C VAL A 474 9.98 18.70 -22.60
N LEU A 475 9.92 18.36 -21.31
CA LEU A 475 9.41 19.29 -20.30
C LEU A 475 10.36 20.47 -20.07
N ASP A 476 11.67 20.30 -20.21
CA ASP A 476 12.65 21.38 -20.16
C ASP A 476 12.43 22.39 -21.30
N GLU A 477 12.11 21.92 -22.49
CA GLU A 477 11.81 22.79 -23.65
C GLU A 477 10.48 23.51 -23.44
N ALA A 478 9.46 22.81 -22.94
CA ALA A 478 8.17 23.41 -22.65
C ALA A 478 8.26 24.51 -21.57
N GLU A 479 9.07 24.29 -20.52
CA GLU A 479 9.36 25.29 -19.50
C GLU A 479 9.98 26.55 -20.08
N LYS A 480 11.03 26.42 -20.92
CA LYS A 480 11.67 27.54 -21.60
C LYS A 480 10.71 28.32 -22.50
N SER A 481 9.74 27.62 -23.08
CA SER A 481 8.73 28.20 -23.98
C SER A 481 7.56 28.85 -23.24
N GLY A 482 7.47 28.73 -21.90
CA GLY A 482 6.44 29.33 -21.05
C GLY A 482 5.02 28.84 -21.34
N VAL A 483 4.83 27.53 -21.56
CA VAL A 483 3.52 26.96 -21.88
C VAL A 483 2.55 27.12 -20.69
N PRO A 484 1.42 27.84 -20.83
CA PRO A 484 0.44 27.98 -19.75
C PRO A 484 -0.29 26.66 -19.53
N LEU A 485 -0.32 26.17 -18.30
CA LEU A 485 -1.08 24.97 -17.93
C LEU A 485 -2.50 25.33 -17.44
N PRO A 486 -3.52 24.51 -17.75
CA PRO A 486 -4.94 24.86 -17.60
C PRO A 486 -5.39 25.05 -16.16
N SER A 487 -4.71 24.44 -15.18
CA SER A 487 -5.09 24.57 -13.76
C SER A 487 -3.92 24.31 -12.82
N PRO A 488 -3.98 24.79 -11.57
CA PRO A 488 -2.98 24.45 -10.55
C PRO A 488 -2.85 22.95 -10.27
N ALA A 489 -3.94 22.17 -10.34
CA ALA A 489 -3.90 20.71 -10.18
C ALA A 489 -3.06 20.05 -11.30
N VAL A 490 -3.21 20.53 -12.54
CA VAL A 490 -2.38 20.08 -13.68
C VAL A 490 -0.94 20.52 -13.49
N GLN A 491 -0.70 21.75 -13.03
CA GLN A 491 0.66 22.24 -12.74
C GLN A 491 1.34 21.38 -11.69
N ALA A 492 0.63 21.01 -10.62
CA ALA A 492 1.14 20.13 -9.56
C ALA A 492 1.56 18.76 -10.13
N ARG A 493 0.72 18.16 -10.98
CA ARG A 493 1.00 16.85 -11.60
C ARG A 493 2.20 16.90 -12.55
N VAL A 494 2.27 17.89 -13.43
CA VAL A 494 3.40 18.07 -14.36
C VAL A 494 4.70 18.30 -13.57
N ALA A 495 4.67 19.14 -12.54
CA ALA A 495 5.84 19.37 -11.69
C ALA A 495 6.24 18.09 -10.94
N CYS A 496 5.26 17.27 -10.46
CA CYS A 496 5.53 15.98 -9.85
C CYS A 496 6.21 15.01 -10.81
N SER A 497 5.70 14.86 -12.03
CA SER A 497 6.31 13.97 -13.02
C SER A 497 7.77 14.38 -13.31
N MET A 498 8.04 15.68 -13.35
CA MET A 498 9.40 16.18 -13.57
C MET A 498 10.32 15.87 -12.38
N PHE A 499 10.00 16.30 -11.17
CA PHE A 499 10.96 16.15 -10.08
C PHE A 499 11.18 14.67 -9.67
N ILE A 500 10.16 13.79 -9.76
CA ILE A 500 10.36 12.37 -9.50
C ILE A 500 11.23 11.72 -10.58
N SER A 501 11.05 12.09 -11.83
CA SER A 501 11.89 11.61 -12.93
C SER A 501 13.34 12.11 -12.78
N LEU A 502 13.54 13.34 -12.37
CA LEU A 502 14.87 13.87 -12.04
C LEU A 502 15.49 13.09 -10.88
N THR A 503 14.72 12.76 -9.85
CA THR A 503 15.19 11.95 -8.71
C THR A 503 15.75 10.61 -9.17
N LEU A 504 15.07 9.96 -10.12
CA LEU A 504 15.47 8.65 -10.63
C LEU A 504 16.64 8.71 -11.62
N ARG A 505 16.74 9.79 -12.40
CA ARG A 505 17.70 9.89 -13.52
C ARG A 505 18.79 10.93 -13.35
N GLN A 506 18.45 12.11 -12.86
CA GLN A 506 19.33 13.28 -12.83
C GLN A 506 19.24 14.01 -11.47
N PRO A 507 19.45 13.30 -10.33
CA PRO A 507 19.22 13.87 -9.00
C PRO A 507 20.16 15.05 -8.66
N GLN A 508 21.24 15.24 -9.42
CA GLN A 508 22.19 16.32 -9.26
C GLN A 508 21.69 17.68 -9.80
N ARG A 509 20.58 17.71 -10.50
CA ARG A 509 20.06 18.94 -11.10
C ARG A 509 19.68 19.98 -10.03
N ARG A 510 20.18 21.22 -10.20
CA ARG A 510 19.98 22.30 -9.23
C ARG A 510 18.54 22.83 -9.19
N ASP A 511 17.82 22.74 -10.29
CA ASP A 511 16.44 23.19 -10.43
C ASP A 511 15.41 22.19 -9.86
N MET A 512 15.83 21.01 -9.41
CA MET A 512 14.93 20.03 -8.76
C MET A 512 14.16 20.66 -7.58
N LYS A 513 14.83 21.50 -6.77
CA LYS A 513 14.17 22.20 -5.65
C LYS A 513 13.04 23.11 -6.12
N GLN A 514 13.20 23.76 -7.26
CA GLN A 514 12.18 24.63 -7.84
C GLN A 514 10.96 23.82 -8.32
N TRP A 515 11.18 22.66 -8.91
CA TRP A 515 10.11 21.76 -9.32
C TRP A 515 9.31 21.21 -8.13
N ILE A 516 9.98 20.83 -7.05
CA ILE A 516 9.34 20.41 -5.80
C ILE A 516 8.49 21.55 -5.22
N GLU A 517 9.06 22.75 -5.14
CA GLU A 517 8.39 23.92 -4.57
C GLU A 517 7.16 24.32 -5.41
N ARG A 518 7.25 24.33 -6.72
CA ARG A 518 6.11 24.55 -7.62
C ARG A 518 4.99 23.52 -7.39
N ALA A 519 5.36 22.25 -7.29
CA ALA A 519 4.38 21.19 -7.04
C ALA A 519 3.66 21.40 -5.71
N LEU A 520 4.41 21.68 -4.63
CA LEU A 520 3.86 21.91 -3.31
C LEU A 520 2.96 23.14 -3.26
N VAL A 521 3.39 24.27 -3.83
CA VAL A 521 2.59 25.51 -3.89
C VAL A 521 1.31 25.30 -4.70
N ALA A 522 1.42 24.68 -5.88
CA ALA A 522 0.27 24.38 -6.71
C ALA A 522 -0.73 23.43 -6.03
N ALA A 523 -0.23 22.40 -5.30
CA ALA A 523 -1.07 21.48 -4.55
C ALA A 523 -1.74 22.15 -3.34
N GLN A 524 -1.06 23.03 -2.62
CA GLN A 524 -1.62 23.74 -1.46
C GLN A 524 -2.84 24.61 -1.82
N SER A 525 -2.88 25.14 -3.03
CA SER A 525 -4.02 25.92 -3.52
C SER A 525 -5.28 25.10 -3.80
N GLN A 526 -5.20 23.75 -3.72
CA GLN A 526 -6.29 22.84 -4.02
C GLN A 526 -7.01 22.37 -2.75
N ALA A 527 -8.34 22.22 -2.85
CA ALA A 527 -9.15 21.64 -1.78
C ALA A 527 -8.94 20.12 -1.62
N ASP A 528 -8.46 19.45 -2.67
CA ASP A 528 -8.20 17.98 -2.68
C ASP A 528 -7.04 17.63 -1.75
N ILE A 529 -7.36 17.05 -0.60
CA ILE A 529 -6.39 16.60 0.40
C ILE A 529 -5.49 15.46 -0.14
N ASN A 530 -6.03 14.59 -1.00
CA ASN A 530 -5.29 13.45 -1.55
C ASN A 530 -4.22 13.91 -2.54
N LEU A 531 -4.51 14.92 -3.36
CA LEU A 531 -3.50 15.52 -4.23
C LEU A 531 -2.37 16.15 -3.39
N ARG A 532 -2.70 16.86 -2.31
CA ARG A 532 -1.68 17.43 -1.40
C ARG A 532 -0.82 16.35 -0.75
N MET A 533 -1.43 15.26 -0.29
CA MET A 533 -0.72 14.12 0.30
C MET A 533 0.17 13.41 -0.73
N PHE A 534 -0.33 13.23 -1.95
CA PHE A 534 0.44 12.62 -3.05
C PHE A 534 1.69 13.45 -3.36
N VAL A 535 1.54 14.74 -3.60
CA VAL A 535 2.66 15.65 -3.88
C VAL A 535 3.66 15.68 -2.73
N GLY A 536 3.17 15.79 -1.49
CA GLY A 536 4.02 15.81 -0.29
C GLY A 536 4.77 14.49 -0.08
N SER A 537 4.16 13.35 -0.38
CA SER A 537 4.78 12.03 -0.29
C SER A 537 5.92 11.86 -1.29
N LEU A 538 5.70 12.28 -2.55
CA LEU A 538 6.75 12.25 -3.57
C LEU A 538 7.89 13.24 -3.24
N ALA A 539 7.58 14.41 -2.69
CA ALA A 539 8.59 15.37 -2.23
C ALA A 539 9.41 14.80 -1.07
N ALA A 540 8.78 14.14 -0.09
CA ALA A 540 9.46 13.49 1.02
C ALA A 540 10.38 12.36 0.52
N LEU A 541 9.91 11.55 -0.43
CA LEU A 541 10.70 10.50 -1.08
C LEU A 541 11.95 11.09 -1.77
N THR A 542 11.78 12.13 -2.57
CA THR A 542 12.88 12.78 -3.30
C THR A 542 13.93 13.34 -2.34
N VAL A 543 13.50 14.07 -1.32
CA VAL A 543 14.40 14.67 -0.33
C VAL A 543 15.15 13.59 0.47
N MET A 544 14.48 12.49 0.80
CA MET A 544 15.10 11.35 1.48
C MET A 544 16.15 10.66 0.58
N TRP A 545 15.88 10.51 -0.71
CA TRP A 545 16.81 9.88 -1.66
C TRP A 545 18.05 10.75 -1.95
N THR A 546 18.00 12.04 -1.67
CA THR A 546 19.18 12.91 -1.69
C THR A 546 19.98 12.91 -0.37
N GLY A 547 19.53 12.13 0.64
CA GLY A 547 20.19 12.01 1.94
C GLY A 547 19.84 13.13 2.94
N LEU A 548 18.84 13.97 2.67
CA LEU A 548 18.42 15.10 3.53
C LEU A 548 17.33 14.67 4.54
N TYR A 549 17.64 13.74 5.44
CA TYR A 549 16.67 13.10 6.32
C TYR A 549 15.94 14.05 7.28
N ALA A 550 16.60 15.08 7.76
CA ALA A 550 15.97 16.08 8.64
C ALA A 550 14.81 16.82 7.92
N ARG A 551 15.00 17.15 6.64
CA ARG A 551 13.95 17.79 5.83
C ARG A 551 12.84 16.79 5.47
N ALA A 552 13.18 15.54 5.20
CA ALA A 552 12.18 14.48 5.00
C ALA A 552 11.31 14.29 6.25
N ALA A 553 11.88 14.34 7.45
CA ALA A 553 11.14 14.29 8.71
C ALA A 553 10.08 15.39 8.82
N GLN A 554 10.43 16.64 8.48
CA GLN A 554 9.49 17.77 8.50
C GLN A 554 8.31 17.58 7.54
N LEU A 555 8.58 17.08 6.33
CA LEU A 555 7.53 16.76 5.36
C LEU A 555 6.62 15.62 5.84
N LEU A 556 7.20 14.57 6.45
CA LEU A 556 6.44 13.46 7.01
C LEU A 556 5.56 13.89 8.18
N GLU A 557 6.03 14.80 9.03
CA GLU A 557 5.23 15.36 10.12
C GLU A 557 4.02 16.15 9.59
N ALA A 558 4.21 16.98 8.57
CA ALA A 558 3.12 17.67 7.90
C ALA A 558 2.12 16.70 7.24
N LEU A 559 2.57 15.62 6.62
CA LEU A 559 1.72 14.58 6.04
C LEU A 559 0.92 13.82 7.11
N ARG A 560 1.53 13.51 8.26
CA ARG A 560 0.82 12.90 9.40
C ARG A 560 -0.30 13.79 9.91
N ALA A 561 -0.04 15.07 10.04
CA ALA A 561 -1.10 16.02 10.44
C ALA A 561 -2.26 16.05 9.45
N MET A 562 -2.00 15.94 8.15
CA MET A 562 -3.04 15.85 7.12
C MET A 562 -3.77 14.50 7.09
N SER A 563 -3.11 13.41 7.47
CA SER A 563 -3.64 12.05 7.35
C SER A 563 -4.89 11.77 8.20
N THR A 564 -5.14 12.57 9.24
CA THR A 564 -6.33 12.50 10.10
C THR A 564 -7.50 13.35 9.59
N GLY A 565 -7.32 14.07 8.48
CA GLY A 565 -8.34 14.93 7.89
C GLY A 565 -9.47 14.13 7.21
N PRO A 566 -10.66 14.74 7.10
CA PRO A 566 -11.76 14.10 6.39
C PRO A 566 -11.44 13.95 4.89
N GLY A 567 -11.90 12.85 4.28
CA GLY A 567 -11.76 12.58 2.86
C GLY A 567 -10.40 12.02 2.44
N VAL A 568 -9.51 11.69 3.39
CA VAL A 568 -8.24 11.00 3.09
C VAL A 568 -8.52 9.57 2.64
N THR A 569 -8.02 9.22 1.44
CA THR A 569 -8.21 7.89 0.87
C THR A 569 -7.25 6.85 1.50
N PRO A 570 -7.63 5.57 1.53
CA PRO A 570 -6.73 4.49 1.93
C PRO A 570 -5.42 4.47 1.14
N PHE A 571 -5.46 4.76 -0.15
CA PHE A 571 -4.27 4.87 -1.00
C PHE A 571 -3.28 5.92 -0.47
N SER A 572 -3.77 7.11 -0.11
CA SER A 572 -2.93 8.17 0.47
C SER A 572 -2.31 7.75 1.80
N LEU A 573 -3.08 7.06 2.65
CA LEU A 573 -2.59 6.55 3.94
C LEU A 573 -1.51 5.47 3.77
N ILE A 574 -1.72 4.51 2.86
CA ILE A 574 -0.75 3.44 2.60
C ILE A 574 0.51 4.01 1.96
N THR A 575 0.36 5.00 1.06
CA THR A 575 1.51 5.72 0.48
C THR A 575 2.34 6.39 1.57
N LEU A 576 1.71 7.08 2.51
CA LEU A 576 2.40 7.66 3.65
C LEU A 576 3.14 6.60 4.48
N LYS A 577 2.47 5.47 4.79
CA LYS A 577 3.09 4.37 5.54
C LYS A 577 4.27 3.74 4.81
N ASN A 578 4.20 3.64 3.48
CA ASN A 578 5.32 3.17 2.68
C ASN A 578 6.54 4.11 2.79
N ILE A 579 6.33 5.43 2.69
CA ILE A 579 7.41 6.42 2.84
C ILE A 579 7.94 6.44 4.28
N GLU A 580 7.08 6.30 5.30
CA GLU A 580 7.49 6.19 6.71
C GLU A 580 8.33 4.94 6.96
N THR A 581 7.96 3.79 6.37
CA THR A 581 8.73 2.54 6.48
C THR A 581 10.14 2.71 5.91
N MET A 582 10.23 3.29 4.70
CA MET A 582 11.50 3.57 4.05
C MET A 582 12.34 4.59 4.84
N TYR A 583 11.72 5.67 5.31
CA TYR A 583 12.39 6.69 6.13
C TYR A 583 12.97 6.08 7.42
N ALA A 584 12.17 5.31 8.14
CA ALA A 584 12.60 4.66 9.38
C ALA A 584 13.79 3.70 9.16
N MET A 585 13.79 2.96 8.03
CA MET A 585 14.93 2.14 7.63
C MET A 585 16.18 3.01 7.43
N PHE A 586 16.09 4.12 6.67
CA PHE A 586 17.24 4.99 6.39
C PHE A 586 17.80 5.72 7.60
N ILE A 587 17.00 5.99 8.63
CA ILE A 587 17.47 6.56 9.89
C ILE A 587 17.86 5.50 10.93
N ALA A 588 17.81 4.21 10.55
CA ALA A 588 18.12 3.08 11.44
C ALA A 588 17.20 2.93 12.67
N ASP A 589 15.93 3.28 12.52
CA ASP A 589 14.89 3.02 13.53
C ASP A 589 14.09 1.77 13.15
N GLY A 590 14.62 0.59 13.52
CA GLY A 590 13.99 -0.69 13.18
C GLY A 590 12.59 -0.86 13.79
N ALA A 591 12.35 -0.31 14.99
CA ALA A 591 11.04 -0.39 15.64
C ALA A 591 10.00 0.46 14.93
N ALA A 592 10.34 1.69 14.54
CA ALA A 592 9.46 2.55 13.74
C ALA A 592 9.20 1.95 12.35
N CYS A 593 10.23 1.37 11.72
CA CYS A 593 10.12 0.69 10.43
C CYS A 593 9.11 -0.47 10.49
N ALA A 594 9.24 -1.36 11.47
CA ALA A 594 8.34 -2.49 11.66
C ALA A 594 6.90 -2.06 11.99
N ARG A 595 6.72 -0.96 12.74
CA ARG A 595 5.39 -0.40 13.02
C ARG A 595 4.74 0.16 11.76
N ALA A 596 5.43 1.03 11.02
CA ALA A 596 4.90 1.66 9.82
C ALA A 596 4.53 0.62 8.75
N MET A 597 5.40 -0.40 8.53
CA MET A 597 5.13 -1.53 7.64
C MET A 597 3.85 -2.26 8.06
N ARG A 598 3.73 -2.64 9.33
CA ARG A 598 2.57 -3.37 9.85
C ARG A 598 1.29 -2.57 9.70
N GLU A 599 1.28 -1.30 10.13
CA GLU A 599 0.13 -0.40 9.97
C GLU A 599 -0.27 -0.25 8.49
N GLY A 600 0.70 -0.10 7.59
CA GLY A 600 0.45 -0.05 6.15
C GLY A 600 -0.18 -1.32 5.60
N LEU A 601 0.31 -2.50 6.02
CA LEU A 601 -0.25 -3.79 5.63
C LEU A 601 -1.64 -4.05 6.21
N GLU A 602 -1.88 -3.62 7.46
CA GLU A 602 -3.21 -3.68 8.10
C GLU A 602 -4.23 -2.82 7.33
N ILE A 603 -3.85 -1.59 6.95
CA ILE A 603 -4.71 -0.74 6.12
C ILE A 603 -4.96 -1.40 4.76
N ALA A 604 -3.92 -1.96 4.11
CA ALA A 604 -4.06 -2.64 2.83
C ALA A 604 -5.04 -3.82 2.92
N GLN A 605 -4.90 -4.67 3.92
CA GLN A 605 -5.78 -5.82 4.15
C GLN A 605 -7.20 -5.38 4.51
N ALA A 606 -7.35 -4.37 5.36
CA ALA A 606 -8.66 -3.86 5.77
C ALA A 606 -9.41 -3.13 4.66
N THR A 607 -8.72 -2.56 3.67
CA THR A 607 -9.33 -1.74 2.61
C THR A 607 -9.34 -2.39 1.24
N GLY A 608 -8.48 -3.39 1.01
CA GLY A 608 -8.27 -4.02 -0.30
C GLY A 608 -7.32 -3.23 -1.22
N VAL A 609 -6.61 -2.20 -0.74
CA VAL A 609 -5.64 -1.42 -1.52
C VAL A 609 -4.24 -2.02 -1.36
N HIS A 610 -3.76 -2.76 -2.34
CA HIS A 610 -2.50 -3.51 -2.28
C HIS A 610 -1.35 -2.90 -3.09
N THR A 611 -1.50 -1.70 -3.62
CA THR A 611 -0.54 -1.04 -4.53
C THR A 611 0.88 -1.01 -3.97
N TRP A 612 1.07 -0.75 -2.68
CA TRP A 612 2.38 -0.63 -2.04
C TRP A 612 2.77 -1.83 -1.17
N THR A 613 2.05 -2.95 -1.23
CA THR A 613 2.33 -4.13 -0.39
C THR A 613 3.74 -4.66 -0.58
N PHE A 614 4.21 -4.78 -1.83
CA PHE A 614 5.56 -5.23 -2.13
C PHE A 614 6.62 -4.28 -1.54
N GLN A 615 6.46 -2.98 -1.72
CA GLN A 615 7.40 -1.96 -1.24
C GLN A 615 7.42 -1.90 0.29
N LEU A 616 6.27 -1.93 0.95
CA LEU A 616 6.19 -2.00 2.41
C LEU A 616 6.99 -3.17 2.96
N LEU A 617 6.82 -4.35 2.37
CA LEU A 617 7.54 -5.56 2.76
C LEU A 617 9.04 -5.46 2.45
N VAL A 618 9.43 -4.96 1.27
CA VAL A 618 10.85 -4.82 0.89
C VAL A 618 11.57 -3.85 1.83
N TRP A 619 11.01 -2.68 2.11
CA TRP A 619 11.64 -1.72 3.04
C TRP A 619 11.62 -2.23 4.48
N GLY A 620 10.55 -2.94 4.89
CA GLY A 620 10.50 -3.64 6.17
C GLY A 620 11.57 -4.73 6.31
N TYR A 621 11.83 -5.48 5.22
CA TYR A 621 12.90 -6.47 5.14
C TYR A 621 14.29 -5.82 5.35
N GLY A 622 14.55 -4.73 4.61
CA GLY A 622 15.77 -3.94 4.80
C GLY A 622 15.91 -3.38 6.22
N GLY A 623 14.80 -2.96 6.83
CA GLY A 623 14.75 -2.48 8.22
C GLY A 623 15.08 -3.57 9.23
N ALA A 624 14.56 -4.78 9.06
CA ALA A 624 14.84 -5.94 9.90
C ALA A 624 16.33 -6.36 9.79
N LEU A 625 16.89 -6.40 8.57
CA LEU A 625 18.31 -6.66 8.33
C LEU A 625 19.18 -5.57 8.99
N GLY A 626 18.78 -4.31 8.85
CA GLY A 626 19.46 -3.19 9.47
C GLY A 626 19.44 -3.22 11.01
N ALA A 627 18.42 -3.81 11.61
CA ALA A 627 18.32 -4.05 13.05
C ALA A 627 19.04 -5.33 13.51
N GLY A 628 19.49 -6.19 12.57
CA GLY A 628 20.09 -7.48 12.88
C GLY A 628 19.07 -8.57 13.28
N ASP A 629 17.78 -8.33 13.07
CA ASP A 629 16.70 -9.28 13.36
C ASP A 629 16.48 -10.21 12.16
N LEU A 630 17.32 -11.26 12.06
CA LEU A 630 17.24 -12.24 10.98
C LEU A 630 15.97 -13.09 11.04
N GLY A 631 15.35 -13.23 12.21
CA GLY A 631 14.08 -13.94 12.36
C GLY A 631 12.92 -13.19 11.69
N ALA A 632 12.79 -11.89 12.00
CA ALA A 632 11.81 -11.03 11.34
C ALA A 632 12.10 -10.91 9.83
N ALA A 633 13.36 -10.77 9.44
CA ALA A 633 13.77 -10.73 8.04
C ALA A 633 13.30 -11.98 7.27
N ALA A 634 13.52 -13.17 7.81
CA ALA A 634 13.08 -14.44 7.19
C ALA A 634 11.54 -14.52 7.06
N ALA A 635 10.80 -14.05 8.07
CA ALA A 635 9.34 -14.02 8.04
C ALA A 635 8.80 -13.07 6.96
N ILE A 636 9.44 -11.91 6.75
CA ILE A 636 9.09 -10.96 5.70
C ILE A 636 9.47 -11.50 4.31
N ALA A 637 10.65 -12.10 4.16
CA ALA A 637 11.09 -12.70 2.90
C ALA A 637 10.10 -13.76 2.40
N LYS A 638 9.55 -14.59 3.30
CA LYS A 638 8.51 -15.57 2.97
C LYS A 638 7.23 -14.93 2.44
N GLN A 639 6.87 -13.73 2.89
CA GLN A 639 5.72 -13.00 2.38
C GLN A 639 5.98 -12.34 1.03
N LEU A 640 7.24 -11.97 0.74
CA LEU A 640 7.64 -11.37 -0.53
C LEU A 640 7.71 -12.37 -1.68
N GLU A 641 8.09 -13.62 -1.40
CA GLU A 641 8.34 -14.64 -2.42
C GLU A 641 7.18 -14.82 -3.42
N PRO A 642 5.91 -15.00 -3.00
CA PRO A 642 4.79 -15.14 -3.93
C PRO A 642 4.51 -13.87 -4.76
N LEU A 643 4.97 -12.70 -4.34
CA LEU A 643 4.74 -11.42 -5.00
C LEU A 643 5.79 -11.12 -6.09
N THR A 644 6.89 -11.87 -6.14
CA THR A 644 8.00 -11.60 -7.05
C THR A 644 7.64 -11.77 -8.53
N GLY A 645 6.70 -12.67 -8.85
CA GLY A 645 6.28 -12.93 -10.23
C GLY A 645 5.58 -11.76 -10.92
N GLN A 646 5.06 -10.79 -10.15
CA GLN A 646 4.34 -9.62 -10.67
C GLN A 646 5.13 -8.31 -10.47
N ALA A 647 6.30 -8.38 -9.81
CA ALA A 647 7.10 -7.21 -9.50
C ALA A 647 7.96 -6.77 -10.69
N GLY A 648 7.95 -5.47 -11.02
CA GLY A 648 8.84 -4.90 -12.03
C GLY A 648 10.32 -4.99 -11.64
N ARG A 649 11.22 -4.87 -12.62
CA ARG A 649 12.68 -4.99 -12.41
C ARG A 649 13.22 -4.02 -11.35
N PHE A 650 12.66 -2.82 -11.27
CA PHE A 650 13.01 -1.84 -10.25
C PHE A 650 12.82 -2.39 -8.82
N ASN A 651 11.67 -3.00 -8.55
CA ASN A 651 11.36 -3.61 -7.26
C ASN A 651 12.19 -4.87 -6.99
N LEU A 652 12.37 -5.70 -8.01
CA LEU A 652 13.18 -6.92 -7.90
C LEU A 652 14.64 -6.61 -7.64
N CYS A 653 15.18 -5.53 -8.20
CA CYS A 653 16.55 -5.10 -7.98
C CYS A 653 16.84 -4.87 -6.49
N ILE A 654 16.03 -4.03 -5.81
CA ILE A 654 16.24 -3.75 -4.38
C ILE A 654 15.97 -4.98 -3.51
N TYR A 655 15.00 -5.81 -3.87
CA TYR A 655 14.76 -7.07 -3.16
C TYR A 655 15.96 -8.01 -3.25
N ARG A 656 16.58 -8.18 -4.44
CA ARG A 656 17.78 -8.99 -4.62
C ARG A 656 18.98 -8.42 -3.87
N HIS A 657 19.13 -7.11 -3.84
CA HIS A 657 20.14 -6.44 -3.02
C HIS A 657 19.97 -6.76 -1.52
N PHE A 658 18.76 -6.69 -0.98
CA PHE A 658 18.51 -7.06 0.41
C PHE A 658 18.68 -8.57 0.67
N GLN A 659 18.32 -9.43 -0.26
CA GLN A 659 18.63 -10.87 -0.16
C GLN A 659 20.14 -11.14 -0.12
N ALA A 660 20.93 -10.39 -0.88
CA ALA A 660 22.38 -10.50 -0.82
C ALA A 660 22.92 -10.02 0.55
N TRP A 661 22.34 -8.94 1.10
CA TRP A 661 22.70 -8.46 2.42
C TRP A 661 22.31 -9.46 3.52
N ASP A 662 21.16 -10.11 3.43
CA ASP A 662 20.74 -11.18 4.33
C ASP A 662 21.71 -12.36 4.32
N ALA A 663 22.08 -12.83 3.12
CA ALA A 663 23.09 -13.90 2.96
C ALA A 663 24.46 -13.50 3.55
N LEU A 664 24.86 -12.24 3.37
CA LEU A 664 26.08 -11.69 3.94
C LEU A 664 26.06 -11.72 5.48
N LEU A 665 24.95 -11.33 6.10
CA LEU A 665 24.75 -11.35 7.55
C LEU A 665 24.76 -12.79 8.10
N ARG A 666 24.30 -13.77 7.31
CA ARG A 666 24.36 -15.20 7.63
C ARG A 666 25.73 -15.83 7.32
N LYS A 667 26.68 -15.04 6.83
CA LYS A 667 28.03 -15.47 6.43
C LYS A 667 28.06 -16.43 5.21
N ASP A 668 26.99 -16.47 4.41
CA ASP A 668 26.98 -17.16 3.11
C ASP A 668 27.47 -16.22 2.00
N LEU A 669 28.80 -16.15 1.86
CA LEU A 669 29.46 -15.25 0.91
C LEU A 669 29.18 -15.62 -0.57
N MET A 670 28.94 -16.92 -0.85
CA MET A 670 28.69 -17.37 -2.22
C MET A 670 27.29 -16.95 -2.68
N GLU A 671 26.27 -17.17 -1.85
CA GLU A 671 24.92 -16.73 -2.12
C GLU A 671 24.84 -15.20 -2.19
N ALA A 672 25.49 -14.50 -1.26
CA ALA A 672 25.55 -13.04 -1.23
C ALA A 672 26.13 -12.49 -2.54
N LEU A 673 27.26 -13.03 -3.00
CA LEU A 673 27.93 -12.61 -4.23
C LEU A 673 27.08 -12.85 -5.48
N GLN A 674 26.41 -13.99 -5.55
CA GLN A 674 25.55 -14.35 -6.69
C GLN A 674 24.35 -13.39 -6.77
N LYS A 675 23.68 -13.16 -5.66
CA LYS A 675 22.48 -12.29 -5.60
C LYS A 675 22.83 -10.82 -5.85
N GLU A 676 23.94 -10.33 -5.29
CA GLU A 676 24.35 -8.94 -5.48
C GLU A 676 24.80 -8.65 -6.91
N LYS A 677 25.49 -9.60 -7.59
CA LYS A 677 25.80 -9.48 -9.01
C LYS A 677 24.54 -9.45 -9.88
N ALA A 678 23.52 -10.21 -9.51
CA ALA A 678 22.24 -10.19 -10.22
C ALA A 678 21.52 -8.84 -9.99
N ALA A 679 21.51 -8.32 -8.75
CA ALA A 679 20.96 -7.01 -8.42
C ALA A 679 21.68 -5.88 -9.19
N LEU A 680 23.01 -5.91 -9.25
CA LEU A 680 23.78 -4.89 -9.98
C LEU A 680 23.49 -4.92 -11.49
N ARG A 681 23.33 -6.08 -12.12
CA ARG A 681 22.91 -6.15 -13.52
C ARG A 681 21.55 -5.51 -13.72
N MET A 682 20.57 -5.86 -12.88
CA MET A 682 19.25 -5.24 -12.91
C MET A 682 19.31 -3.73 -12.69
N ALA A 683 20.12 -3.25 -11.74
CA ALA A 683 20.28 -1.81 -11.47
C ALA A 683 20.76 -1.02 -12.68
N VAL A 684 21.72 -1.59 -13.43
CA VAL A 684 22.24 -1.01 -14.67
C VAL A 684 21.15 -1.01 -15.77
N GLU A 685 20.40 -2.10 -15.92
CA GLU A 685 19.31 -2.21 -16.90
C GLU A 685 18.15 -1.26 -16.56
N VAL A 686 17.79 -1.13 -15.29
CA VAL A 686 16.77 -0.16 -14.80
C VAL A 686 17.23 1.28 -15.02
N GLY A 687 18.54 1.52 -15.04
CA GLY A 687 19.11 2.84 -15.30
C GLY A 687 18.90 3.84 -14.15
N CYS A 688 18.78 3.41 -12.91
CA CYS A 688 18.67 4.27 -11.73
C CYS A 688 20.03 4.40 -11.02
N PRO A 689 20.71 5.59 -11.07
CA PRO A 689 22.03 5.76 -10.49
C PRO A 689 22.10 5.46 -8.99
N LEU A 690 21.05 5.74 -8.24
CA LEU A 690 21.00 5.41 -6.80
C LEU A 690 21.03 3.90 -6.57
N TYR A 691 20.27 3.12 -7.33
CA TYR A 691 20.24 1.65 -7.20
C TYR A 691 21.55 1.03 -7.65
N GLU A 692 22.17 1.53 -8.71
CA GLU A 692 23.51 1.12 -9.11
C GLU A 692 24.53 1.36 -7.98
N ALA A 693 24.46 2.55 -7.35
CA ALA A 693 25.33 2.88 -6.22
C ALA A 693 25.14 1.94 -5.03
N LEU A 694 23.88 1.62 -4.66
CA LEU A 694 23.58 0.69 -3.57
C LEU A 694 24.11 -0.72 -3.85
N CYS A 695 23.88 -1.25 -5.04
CA CYS A 695 24.40 -2.57 -5.44
C CYS A 695 25.94 -2.61 -5.50
N ARG A 696 26.59 -1.53 -5.96
CA ARG A 696 28.06 -1.44 -5.93
C ARG A 696 28.62 -1.41 -4.51
N LEU A 697 27.92 -0.72 -3.59
CA LEU A 697 28.27 -0.70 -2.18
C LEU A 697 28.16 -2.09 -1.55
N GLY A 698 27.02 -2.78 -1.75
CA GLY A 698 26.82 -4.14 -1.28
C GLY A 698 27.88 -5.11 -1.82
N LEU A 699 28.16 -5.03 -3.14
CA LEU A 699 29.18 -5.86 -3.76
C LEU A 699 30.60 -5.58 -3.22
N ALA A 700 30.93 -4.31 -2.95
CA ALA A 700 32.19 -3.93 -2.34
C ALA A 700 32.35 -4.56 -0.93
N GLY A 701 31.29 -4.52 -0.12
CA GLY A 701 31.26 -5.15 1.21
C GLY A 701 31.50 -6.66 1.14
N ILE A 702 30.78 -7.36 0.23
CA ILE A 702 30.93 -8.80 0.04
C ILE A 702 32.35 -9.15 -0.43
N LEU A 703 32.90 -8.41 -1.40
CA LEU A 703 34.25 -8.63 -1.92
C LEU A 703 35.35 -8.38 -0.86
N ALA A 704 35.11 -7.41 0.04
CA ALA A 704 36.01 -7.17 1.16
C ALA A 704 36.11 -8.41 2.07
N ASP A 705 34.97 -9.03 2.36
CA ASP A 705 34.93 -10.26 3.17
C ASP A 705 35.48 -11.51 2.44
N CYS A 706 35.39 -11.52 1.10
CA CYS A 706 36.04 -12.53 0.27
C CYS A 706 37.57 -12.32 0.14
N GLY A 707 38.14 -11.22 0.64
CA GLY A 707 39.54 -10.86 0.51
C GLY A 707 39.96 -10.32 -0.88
N ASP A 708 38.99 -9.99 -1.76
CA ASP A 708 39.27 -9.39 -3.07
C ASP A 708 39.35 -7.87 -2.99
N GLU A 709 40.44 -7.38 -2.43
CA GLU A 709 40.70 -5.95 -2.26
C GLU A 709 40.64 -5.16 -3.57
N ARG A 710 41.20 -5.71 -4.65
CA ARG A 710 41.29 -4.99 -5.94
C ARG A 710 39.92 -4.67 -6.52
N ARG A 711 39.05 -5.67 -6.55
CA ARG A 711 37.67 -5.46 -7.07
C ARG A 711 36.84 -4.61 -6.11
N CYS A 712 37.02 -4.77 -4.82
CA CYS A 712 36.35 -3.94 -3.82
C CYS A 712 36.67 -2.46 -4.02
N ILE A 713 37.95 -2.07 -4.11
CA ILE A 713 38.37 -0.69 -4.34
C ILE A 713 37.82 -0.16 -5.69
N SER A 714 37.78 -0.98 -6.74
CA SER A 714 37.19 -0.61 -8.03
C SER A 714 35.71 -0.23 -7.90
N HIS A 715 34.91 -1.04 -7.18
CA HIS A 715 33.50 -0.76 -6.96
C HIS A 715 33.29 0.49 -6.08
N LEU A 716 34.09 0.65 -5.03
CA LEU A 716 34.05 1.88 -4.20
C LEU A 716 34.45 3.13 -4.99
N GLY A 717 35.39 3.01 -5.92
CA GLY A 717 35.79 4.10 -6.81
C GLY A 717 34.65 4.55 -7.73
N THR A 718 33.97 3.59 -8.35
CA THR A 718 32.77 3.87 -9.17
C THR A 718 31.64 4.44 -8.33
N LEU A 719 31.35 3.85 -7.16
CA LEU A 719 30.37 4.36 -6.20
C LEU A 719 30.65 5.82 -5.82
N ARG A 720 31.91 6.16 -5.53
CA ARG A 720 32.31 7.53 -5.18
C ARG A 720 32.01 8.52 -6.31
N ASN A 721 32.27 8.10 -7.57
CA ASN A 721 31.94 8.94 -8.72
C ASN A 721 30.44 9.14 -8.87
N ILE A 722 29.64 8.09 -8.72
CA ILE A 722 28.17 8.19 -8.72
C ILE A 722 27.72 9.11 -7.59
N ALA A 723 28.13 8.84 -6.34
CA ALA A 723 27.73 9.61 -5.16
C ALA A 723 27.98 11.11 -5.31
N ARG A 724 29.13 11.48 -5.87
CA ARG A 724 29.49 12.87 -6.17
C ARG A 724 28.69 13.41 -7.35
N GLY A 725 28.51 12.60 -8.40
CA GLY A 725 27.74 12.97 -9.58
C GLY A 725 26.29 13.32 -9.25
N ILE A 726 25.70 12.62 -8.26
CA ILE A 726 24.31 12.84 -7.82
C ILE A 726 24.19 13.68 -6.54
N ASP A 727 25.29 14.26 -6.04
CA ASP A 727 25.40 15.07 -4.82
C ASP A 727 24.74 14.40 -3.57
N ASN A 728 24.88 13.06 -3.44
CA ASN A 728 24.32 12.31 -2.32
C ASN A 728 25.34 12.14 -1.19
N ARG A 729 25.16 12.90 -0.09
CA ARG A 729 26.08 12.91 1.06
C ARG A 729 26.04 11.61 1.85
N HIS A 730 24.91 10.91 1.89
CA HIS A 730 24.83 9.63 2.59
C HIS A 730 25.61 8.52 1.87
N LEU A 731 25.55 8.48 0.54
CA LEU A 731 26.39 7.57 -0.25
C LEU A 731 27.89 7.93 -0.13
N GLU A 732 28.22 9.22 -0.04
CA GLU A 732 29.61 9.64 0.21
C GLU A 732 30.10 9.17 1.58
N PHE A 733 29.28 9.33 2.63
CA PHE A 733 29.54 8.85 3.97
C PHE A 733 29.80 7.33 4.01
N THR A 734 28.92 6.53 3.42
CA THR A 734 29.06 5.06 3.39
C THR A 734 30.26 4.61 2.55
N CYS A 735 30.53 5.28 1.43
CA CYS A 735 31.68 5.01 0.57
C CYS A 735 33.00 5.26 1.33
N LEU A 736 33.12 6.41 2.01
CA LEU A 736 34.31 6.75 2.81
C LEU A 736 34.51 5.79 3.97
N THR A 737 33.43 5.32 4.61
CA THR A 737 33.50 4.29 5.66
C THR A 737 34.03 2.96 5.09
N GLY A 738 33.57 2.56 3.90
CA GLY A 738 34.08 1.37 3.21
C GLY A 738 35.58 1.48 2.86
N PHE A 739 36.02 2.62 2.37
CA PHE A 739 37.44 2.89 2.14
C PHE A 739 38.26 2.84 3.44
N ALA A 740 37.76 3.42 4.52
CA ALA A 740 38.39 3.38 5.82
C ALA A 740 38.55 1.94 6.31
N GLN A 741 37.47 1.12 6.21
CA GLN A 741 37.50 -0.28 6.61
C GLN A 741 38.61 -1.07 5.91
N ILE A 742 38.71 -0.94 4.59
CA ILE A 742 39.70 -1.68 3.79
C ILE A 742 41.12 -1.19 4.12
N ALA A 743 41.33 0.11 4.19
CA ALA A 743 42.63 0.68 4.46
C ALA A 743 43.16 0.25 5.86
N LEU A 744 42.28 0.29 6.87
CA LEU A 744 42.63 -0.13 8.24
C LEU A 744 42.88 -1.63 8.36
N ALA A 745 42.07 -2.45 7.68
CA ALA A 745 42.28 -3.91 7.64
C ALA A 745 43.64 -4.33 7.06
N HIS A 746 44.19 -3.52 6.13
CA HIS A 746 45.51 -3.76 5.51
C HIS A 746 46.64 -2.92 6.11
N GLY A 747 46.43 -2.38 7.33
CA GLY A 747 47.47 -1.64 8.05
C GLY A 747 47.81 -0.23 7.50
N ARG A 748 47.04 0.27 6.50
CA ARG A 748 47.22 1.61 5.91
C ARG A 748 46.59 2.69 6.81
N LEU A 749 47.16 2.83 8.03
CA LEU A 749 46.56 3.59 9.11
C LEU A 749 46.29 5.05 8.73
N ARG A 750 47.27 5.77 8.14
CA ARG A 750 47.12 7.20 7.78
C ARG A 750 45.97 7.42 6.79
N THR A 751 45.88 6.63 5.75
CA THR A 751 44.85 6.70 4.74
C THR A 751 43.46 6.33 5.29
N GLY A 752 43.42 5.27 6.10
CA GLY A 752 42.19 4.80 6.75
C GLY A 752 41.61 5.84 7.71
N LEU A 753 42.45 6.41 8.57
CA LEU A 753 42.02 7.46 9.54
C LEU A 753 41.59 8.75 8.84
N ALA A 754 42.23 9.14 7.71
CA ALA A 754 41.81 10.31 6.95
C ALA A 754 40.44 10.11 6.33
N ALA A 755 40.17 8.96 5.72
CA ALA A 755 38.84 8.62 5.17
C ALA A 755 37.78 8.56 6.28
N LEU A 756 38.13 7.95 7.41
CA LEU A 756 37.25 7.81 8.56
C LEU A 756 36.85 9.17 9.17
N ARG A 757 37.83 10.08 9.31
CA ARG A 757 37.57 11.45 9.80
C ARG A 757 36.52 12.13 8.91
N ARG A 758 36.72 12.13 7.61
CA ARG A 758 35.79 12.76 6.68
C ARG A 758 34.41 12.07 6.69
N ALA A 759 34.36 10.76 6.83
CA ALA A 759 33.10 10.03 6.96
C ALA A 759 32.34 10.47 8.22
N LEU A 760 32.99 10.45 9.38
CA LEU A 760 32.34 10.77 10.67
C LEU A 760 31.94 12.24 10.76
N GLU A 761 32.72 13.17 10.17
CA GLU A 761 32.33 14.59 10.03
C GLU A 761 31.00 14.72 9.25
N LEU A 762 30.87 14.08 8.08
CA LEU A 762 29.63 14.06 7.30
C LEU A 762 28.49 13.42 8.09
N GLY A 763 28.77 12.29 8.74
CA GLY A 763 27.77 11.59 9.54
C GLY A 763 27.21 12.44 10.67
N ARG A 764 28.08 13.18 11.39
CA ARG A 764 27.68 14.12 12.43
C ARG A 764 26.89 15.31 11.88
N GLU A 765 27.35 15.88 10.78
CA GLU A 765 26.74 17.05 10.15
C GLU A 765 25.30 16.78 9.70
N TYR A 766 25.07 15.63 9.07
CA TYR A 766 23.76 15.25 8.48
C TYR A 766 22.95 14.26 9.35
N GLY A 767 23.49 13.79 10.47
CA GLY A 767 22.80 12.85 11.37
C GLY A 767 22.63 11.44 10.79
N TYR A 768 23.64 10.88 10.12
CA TYR A 768 23.58 9.57 9.52
C TYR A 768 23.89 8.46 10.53
N PHE A 769 22.93 7.57 10.77
CA PHE A 769 23.09 6.40 11.65
C PHE A 769 23.01 5.06 10.95
N HIS A 770 22.68 5.06 9.65
CA HIS A 770 22.54 3.87 8.84
C HIS A 770 23.73 3.67 7.90
N PHE A 771 24.20 2.43 7.83
CA PHE A 771 25.19 1.98 6.87
C PHE A 771 24.52 0.96 5.96
N LEU A 772 24.28 1.31 4.73
CA LEU A 772 23.64 0.45 3.74
C LEU A 772 24.53 -0.76 3.43
N GLY A 773 23.98 -1.96 3.46
CA GLY A 773 24.74 -3.19 3.15
C GLY A 773 25.87 -3.51 4.13
N TRP A 774 25.77 -3.06 5.38
CA TRP A 774 26.83 -3.12 6.36
C TRP A 774 26.94 -4.47 7.10
N GLN A 775 28.15 -4.73 7.64
CA GLN A 775 28.36 -5.75 8.65
C GLN A 775 28.62 -5.09 10.02
N PRO A 776 27.86 -5.45 11.06
CA PRO A 776 28.03 -4.86 12.40
C PRO A 776 29.46 -4.94 12.92
N ALA A 777 30.10 -6.11 12.76
CA ALA A 777 31.46 -6.35 13.23
C ALA A 777 32.52 -5.48 12.53
N ALA A 778 32.34 -5.23 11.22
CA ALA A 778 33.25 -4.39 10.44
C ALA A 778 33.16 -2.93 10.85
N VAL A 779 31.95 -2.41 11.01
CA VAL A 779 31.72 -1.04 11.47
C VAL A 779 32.21 -0.85 12.91
N ALA A 780 31.99 -1.83 13.79
CA ALA A 780 32.51 -1.79 15.15
C ALA A 780 34.03 -1.67 15.19
N ARG A 781 34.76 -2.41 14.35
CA ARG A 781 36.23 -2.28 14.24
C ARG A 781 36.66 -0.89 13.78
N VAL A 782 36.01 -0.35 12.76
CA VAL A 782 36.31 1.00 12.23
C VAL A 782 36.06 2.08 13.30
N LEU A 783 34.96 1.97 14.06
CA LEU A 783 34.66 2.92 15.13
C LEU A 783 35.59 2.77 16.35
N ALA A 784 36.13 1.58 16.63
CA ALA A 784 37.18 1.41 17.62
C ALA A 784 38.42 2.22 17.24
N HIS A 785 38.85 2.18 15.98
CA HIS A 785 39.96 3.04 15.53
C HIS A 785 39.62 4.53 15.57
N ALA A 786 38.37 4.91 15.34
CA ALA A 786 37.95 6.30 15.50
C ALA A 786 38.12 6.80 16.96
N LEU A 787 37.66 5.99 17.92
CA LEU A 787 37.80 6.30 19.35
C LEU A 787 39.27 6.33 19.79
N GLU A 788 40.10 5.39 19.34
CA GLU A 788 41.54 5.37 19.60
C GLU A 788 42.27 6.62 19.07
N ALA A 789 41.85 7.09 17.89
CA ALA A 789 42.45 8.26 17.24
C ALA A 789 41.79 9.59 17.66
N GLY A 790 40.80 9.59 18.55
CA GLY A 790 40.05 10.78 18.97
C GLY A 790 39.25 11.44 17.87
N ILE A 791 38.79 10.67 16.88
CA ILE A 791 38.02 11.17 15.72
C ILE A 791 36.54 11.16 16.08
N GLU A 792 35.90 12.32 16.14
CA GLU A 792 34.48 12.53 16.44
C GLU A 792 33.94 11.59 17.55
N PRO A 793 34.56 11.61 18.77
CA PRO A 793 34.32 10.55 19.75
C PRO A 793 32.87 10.47 20.22
N ASP A 794 32.20 11.62 20.37
CA ASP A 794 30.80 11.62 20.85
C ASP A 794 29.83 11.07 19.78
N TYR A 795 30.08 11.40 18.51
CA TYR A 795 29.29 10.84 17.42
C TYR A 795 29.56 9.34 17.22
N ALA A 796 30.83 8.91 17.33
CA ALA A 796 31.20 7.49 17.28
C ALA A 796 30.52 6.69 18.42
N LYS A 797 30.53 7.23 19.66
CA LYS A 797 29.82 6.63 20.80
C LYS A 797 28.30 6.55 20.55
N SER A 798 27.70 7.61 19.99
CA SER A 798 26.27 7.63 19.68
C SER A 798 25.90 6.60 18.61
N LEU A 799 26.73 6.41 17.58
CA LEU A 799 26.59 5.37 16.57
C LEU A 799 26.62 3.97 17.21
N ILE A 800 27.63 3.69 18.04
CA ILE A 800 27.80 2.40 18.72
C ILE A 800 26.57 2.08 19.59
N LYS A 801 26.11 3.04 20.40
CA LYS A 801 24.94 2.87 21.26
C LYS A 801 23.65 2.65 20.43
N ARG A 802 23.37 3.56 19.48
CA ARG A 802 22.12 3.52 18.69
C ARG A 802 22.01 2.28 17.83
N ARG A 803 23.15 1.79 17.30
CA ARG A 803 23.21 0.60 16.44
C ARG A 803 23.47 -0.68 17.22
N ASN A 804 23.61 -0.60 18.55
CA ASN A 804 23.93 -1.74 19.42
C ASN A 804 25.10 -2.55 18.86
N LEU A 805 26.20 -1.86 18.47
CA LEU A 805 27.34 -2.45 17.81
C LEU A 805 28.14 -3.29 18.78
N VAL A 806 28.29 -4.55 18.43
CA VAL A 806 29.01 -5.54 19.23
C VAL A 806 30.11 -6.17 18.37
N PRO A 807 31.37 -5.85 18.61
CA PRO A 807 32.47 -6.44 17.87
C PRO A 807 32.66 -7.92 18.23
N GLU A 808 33.07 -8.74 17.28
CA GLU A 808 33.41 -10.16 17.54
C GLU A 808 34.56 -10.32 18.59
N LYS A 809 35.52 -9.41 18.53
CA LYS A 809 36.57 -9.25 19.54
C LYS A 809 36.36 -7.90 20.21
N PRO A 810 35.83 -7.89 21.42
CA PRO A 810 35.61 -6.65 22.14
C PRO A 810 36.91 -5.82 22.25
N PRO A 811 36.87 -4.50 21.98
CA PRO A 811 38.07 -3.66 22.08
C PRO A 811 38.35 -3.28 23.54
N LEU A 812 38.66 -4.25 24.38
CA LEU A 812 38.87 -4.07 25.83
C LEU A 812 39.91 -3.01 26.17
N ALA A 813 40.88 -2.82 25.26
CA ALA A 813 41.90 -1.80 25.38
C ALA A 813 41.45 -0.38 24.98
N VAL A 814 40.25 -0.22 24.38
CA VAL A 814 39.72 1.09 23.96
C VAL A 814 38.89 1.69 25.10
N GLU A 815 39.46 2.58 25.86
CA GLU A 815 38.83 3.18 27.04
C GLU A 815 37.52 3.92 26.72
N GLY A 816 37.47 4.57 25.60
CA GLY A 816 36.31 5.34 25.14
C GLY A 816 35.13 4.53 24.59
N TRP A 817 35.22 3.20 24.52
CA TRP A 817 34.10 2.36 24.00
C TRP A 817 32.89 2.41 24.94
N PRO A 818 31.67 2.68 24.49
CA PRO A 818 30.50 2.82 25.36
C PRO A 818 29.88 1.45 25.71
N TRP A 819 30.49 0.77 26.68
CA TRP A 819 30.00 -0.49 27.22
C TRP A 819 28.66 -0.33 27.94
N ALA A 820 27.81 -1.33 27.84
CA ALA A 820 26.57 -1.33 28.61
C ALA A 820 26.86 -1.42 30.11
N TYR A 821 27.76 -2.33 30.48
CA TYR A 821 28.21 -2.49 31.86
C TYR A 821 29.73 -2.35 31.95
N ARG A 822 30.19 -1.42 32.76
CA ARG A 822 31.61 -1.25 33.10
C ARG A 822 31.79 -1.62 34.54
N VAL A 823 32.64 -2.65 34.78
CA VAL A 823 32.94 -3.10 36.16
C VAL A 823 34.40 -2.86 36.44
N GLN A 824 34.67 -2.07 37.45
CA GLN A 824 35.99 -1.83 38.02
C GLN A 824 36.15 -2.66 39.26
N THR A 825 37.23 -3.43 39.34
CA THR A 825 37.52 -4.32 40.46
C THR A 825 38.96 -4.21 40.93
N LEU A 826 39.87 -3.62 40.14
CA LEU A 826 41.29 -3.38 40.46
C LEU A 826 41.41 -2.04 41.23
N GLY A 827 41.50 -2.13 42.56
CA GLY A 827 41.50 -1.02 43.52
C GLY A 827 40.23 -0.96 44.37
N GLY A 828 39.03 -1.15 43.80
CA GLY A 828 37.77 -1.20 44.52
C GLY A 828 36.64 -1.62 43.60
N PHE A 829 35.49 -2.05 44.15
CA PHE A 829 34.38 -2.52 43.36
C PHE A 829 33.46 -1.36 42.95
N ARG A 830 33.32 -1.16 41.62
CA ARG A 830 32.31 -0.22 41.02
C ARG A 830 31.64 -0.87 39.84
N LEU A 831 30.31 -0.82 39.84
CA LEU A 831 29.48 -1.25 38.72
C LEU A 831 28.78 -0.04 38.09
N LEU A 832 29.08 0.23 36.84
CA LEU A 832 28.47 1.32 36.05
C LEU A 832 27.60 0.75 34.96
N HIS A 833 26.45 1.38 34.73
CA HIS A 833 25.56 1.09 33.59
C HIS A 833 25.51 2.34 32.70
N HIS A 834 26.00 2.21 31.46
CA HIS A 834 26.18 3.35 30.54
C HIS A 834 27.01 4.52 31.16
N ASP A 835 28.08 4.18 31.86
CA ASP A 835 28.99 5.10 32.57
C ASP A 835 28.39 5.79 33.82
N GLU A 836 27.15 5.50 34.19
CA GLU A 836 26.46 5.95 35.38
C GLU A 836 26.52 4.87 36.50
N PRO A 837 26.76 5.21 37.76
CA PRO A 837 26.70 4.22 38.83
C PRO A 837 25.35 3.52 38.87
N LEU A 838 25.34 2.17 38.82
CA LEU A 838 24.12 1.42 38.92
C LEU A 838 23.50 1.61 40.31
N ALA A 839 22.44 2.45 40.40
CA ALA A 839 21.84 2.89 41.65
C ALA A 839 21.52 1.71 42.59
N ALA A 840 22.11 1.74 43.78
CA ALA A 840 21.91 0.74 44.83
C ALA A 840 20.61 0.99 45.61
N GLY A 841 19.46 1.02 44.92
CA GLY A 841 18.16 1.07 45.59
C GLY A 841 17.90 -0.25 46.35
N GLY A 842 17.69 -0.24 47.64
CA GLY A 842 17.35 -1.39 48.48
C GLY A 842 18.54 -2.31 48.83
N ALA A 843 19.48 -1.84 49.65
CA ALA A 843 20.75 -2.51 49.95
C ALA A 843 20.71 -4.00 50.32
N LYS A 844 19.65 -4.50 51.00
CA LYS A 844 19.53 -5.91 51.37
C LYS A 844 19.12 -6.84 50.23
N ALA A 845 18.27 -6.40 49.30
CA ALA A 845 17.74 -7.27 48.22
C ALA A 845 18.77 -7.49 47.08
N LYS A 846 19.74 -6.61 46.90
CA LYS A 846 20.74 -6.66 45.84
C LYS A 846 22.08 -7.29 46.25
N ARG A 847 22.29 -7.57 47.54
CA ARG A 847 23.54 -8.08 48.06
C ARG A 847 23.97 -9.41 47.42
N ARG A 848 23.08 -10.40 47.40
CA ARG A 848 23.37 -11.75 46.83
C ARG A 848 23.59 -11.72 45.31
N PRO A 849 22.76 -11.04 44.49
CA PRO A 849 23.07 -10.83 43.07
C PRO A 849 24.45 -10.21 42.80
N LEU A 850 24.83 -9.19 43.55
CA LEU A 850 26.16 -8.59 43.43
C LEU A 850 27.28 -9.52 43.88
N GLU A 851 27.11 -10.30 44.96
CA GLU A 851 28.06 -11.32 45.37
C GLU A 851 28.27 -12.38 44.27
N LEU A 852 27.20 -12.79 43.59
CA LEU A 852 27.29 -13.68 42.41
C LEU A 852 28.09 -13.04 41.28
N LEU A 853 27.83 -11.77 40.94
CA LEU A 853 28.61 -11.06 39.92
C LEU A 853 30.08 -10.96 40.29
N LYS A 854 30.41 -10.57 41.53
CA LYS A 854 31.75 -10.46 42.05
C LYS A 854 32.49 -11.81 41.99
N LEU A 855 31.84 -12.88 42.40
CA LEU A 855 32.39 -14.23 42.34
C LEU A 855 32.68 -14.69 40.89
N LEU A 856 31.76 -14.43 39.96
CA LEU A 856 31.99 -14.73 38.54
C LEU A 856 33.22 -14.01 38.02
N ILE A 857 33.38 -12.74 38.32
CA ILE A 857 34.55 -11.95 37.91
C ILE A 857 35.85 -12.48 38.54
N ALA A 858 35.83 -12.86 39.81
CA ALA A 858 36.96 -13.47 40.47
C ALA A 858 37.43 -14.79 39.83
N TYR A 859 36.47 -15.56 39.31
CA TYR A 859 36.71 -16.81 38.58
C TYR A 859 36.99 -16.61 37.07
N GLY A 860 37.20 -15.36 36.64
CA GLY A 860 37.55 -15.01 35.27
C GLY A 860 36.38 -14.60 34.37
N GLY A 861 35.13 -14.69 34.83
CA GLY A 861 33.94 -14.23 34.14
C GLY A 861 33.43 -15.13 33.04
N GLU A 862 34.13 -16.23 32.72
CA GLU A 862 33.77 -17.12 31.59
C GLU A 862 33.80 -18.59 32.03
N GLN A 863 32.85 -19.38 31.56
CA GLN A 863 32.73 -20.83 31.72
C GLN A 863 32.84 -21.29 33.20
N VAL A 864 32.30 -20.51 34.11
CA VAL A 864 32.31 -20.82 35.54
C VAL A 864 31.24 -21.87 35.83
N SER A 865 31.63 -23.06 36.36
CA SER A 865 30.68 -24.11 36.68
C SER A 865 29.74 -23.71 37.81
N GLU A 866 28.47 -24.08 37.70
CA GLU A 866 27.44 -23.85 38.73
C GLU A 866 27.87 -24.46 40.08
N SER A 867 28.49 -25.63 40.08
CA SER A 867 29.00 -26.26 41.32
C SER A 867 29.99 -25.38 42.06
N ARG A 868 30.96 -24.78 41.36
CA ARG A 868 31.92 -23.84 41.98
C ARG A 868 31.22 -22.61 42.55
N VAL A 869 30.18 -22.14 41.91
CA VAL A 869 29.39 -20.96 42.37
C VAL A 869 28.60 -21.32 43.61
N THR A 870 27.92 -22.49 43.59
CA THR A 870 27.10 -22.94 44.73
C THR A 870 27.95 -23.26 45.96
N ASP A 871 29.11 -23.93 45.81
CA ASP A 871 30.05 -24.21 46.86
C ASP A 871 30.62 -22.93 47.52
N ALA A 872 30.87 -21.90 46.71
CA ALA A 872 31.44 -20.65 47.20
C ALA A 872 30.40 -19.75 47.90
N LEU A 873 29.17 -19.68 47.43
CA LEU A 873 28.14 -18.80 47.99
C LEU A 873 27.24 -19.46 49.01
N TRP A 874 27.07 -20.79 48.97
CA TRP A 874 26.21 -21.53 49.85
C TRP A 874 26.86 -22.81 50.42
N PRO A 875 28.04 -22.74 51.05
CA PRO A 875 28.87 -23.92 51.45
C PRO A 875 28.23 -24.79 52.53
N ARG A 876 27.10 -24.37 53.15
CA ARG A 876 26.42 -25.07 54.24
C ARG A 876 24.99 -25.53 53.88
N ILE A 877 24.64 -25.46 52.63
CA ILE A 877 23.27 -25.83 52.14
C ILE A 877 23.38 -27.07 51.26
N ASP A 878 22.41 -27.96 51.36
CA ASP A 878 22.31 -29.15 50.51
C ASP A 878 22.20 -28.79 49.03
N GLY A 879 22.63 -29.69 48.17
CA GLY A 879 22.78 -29.45 46.71
C GLY A 879 21.52 -28.94 46.02
N ASP A 880 20.32 -29.51 46.36
CA ASP A 880 19.06 -29.14 45.74
C ASP A 880 18.60 -27.73 46.16
N SER A 881 18.81 -27.40 47.44
CA SER A 881 18.49 -26.06 47.99
C SER A 881 19.49 -25.01 47.50
N ALA A 882 20.76 -25.39 47.34
CA ALA A 882 21.77 -24.52 46.73
C ALA A 882 21.45 -24.20 45.27
N HIS A 883 21.01 -25.17 44.46
CA HIS A 883 20.58 -24.98 43.09
C HIS A 883 19.37 -24.03 43.01
N ARG A 884 18.36 -24.19 43.86
CA ARG A 884 17.19 -23.29 43.93
C ARG A 884 17.60 -21.87 44.30
N SER A 885 18.50 -21.71 45.22
CA SER A 885 19.03 -20.41 45.65
C SER A 885 19.86 -19.73 44.54
N PHE A 886 20.64 -20.51 43.82
CA PHE A 886 21.41 -20.08 42.66
C PHE A 886 20.47 -19.59 41.53
N THR A 887 19.50 -20.38 41.12
CA THR A 887 18.56 -20.03 40.05
C THR A 887 17.81 -18.73 40.37
N SER A 888 17.31 -18.61 41.63
CA SER A 888 16.67 -17.37 42.10
C SER A 888 17.62 -16.17 42.12
N THR A 889 18.88 -16.38 42.49
CA THR A 889 19.88 -15.31 42.50
C THR A 889 20.32 -14.88 41.11
N LEU A 890 20.47 -15.82 40.17
CA LEU A 890 20.75 -15.55 38.76
C LEU A 890 19.62 -14.76 38.11
N HIS A 891 18.38 -15.18 38.36
CA HIS A 891 17.20 -14.44 37.86
C HIS A 891 17.18 -13.00 38.37
N ARG A 892 17.47 -12.80 39.68
CA ARG A 892 17.57 -11.44 40.28
C ARG A 892 18.73 -10.65 39.71
N LEU A 893 19.89 -11.27 39.42
CA LEU A 893 21.01 -10.62 38.76
C LEU A 893 20.64 -10.12 37.36
N ARG A 894 20.03 -10.97 36.53
CA ARG A 894 19.55 -10.58 35.21
C ARG A 894 18.55 -9.43 35.30
N LYS A 895 17.58 -9.54 36.18
CA LYS A 895 16.61 -8.46 36.45
C LYS A 895 17.25 -7.16 36.91
N MET A 896 18.30 -7.21 37.74
CA MET A 896 19.05 -6.05 38.21
C MET A 896 19.82 -5.38 37.08
N LEU A 897 20.38 -6.17 36.17
CA LEU A 897 21.06 -5.68 34.97
C LEU A 897 20.10 -5.14 33.93
N GLY A 898 18.89 -5.71 33.80
CA GLY A 898 17.93 -5.32 32.78
C GLY A 898 18.17 -5.94 31.39
N GLU A 899 19.19 -6.83 31.26
CA GLU A 899 19.54 -7.53 30.01
C GLU A 899 19.84 -9.00 30.30
N ASP A 900 18.94 -9.89 29.95
CA ASP A 900 19.08 -11.33 30.25
C ASP A 900 20.28 -11.98 29.53
N ARG A 901 20.66 -11.46 28.36
CA ARG A 901 21.79 -11.98 27.58
C ARG A 901 23.13 -11.62 28.16
N ALA A 902 23.18 -10.64 29.06
CA ALA A 902 24.43 -10.21 29.67
C ALA A 902 25.08 -11.31 30.55
N VAL A 903 24.28 -12.21 31.14
CA VAL A 903 24.77 -13.34 31.91
C VAL A 903 24.15 -14.65 31.34
N THR A 904 24.97 -15.43 30.66
CA THR A 904 24.55 -16.68 30.03
C THR A 904 24.78 -17.89 30.93
N LEU A 905 23.88 -18.85 30.91
CA LEU A 905 23.99 -20.16 31.50
C LEU A 905 23.85 -21.21 30.41
N HIS A 906 24.87 -21.96 30.11
CA HIS A 906 24.86 -23.03 29.12
C HIS A 906 25.55 -24.28 29.70
N GLU A 907 24.88 -25.42 29.67
CA GLU A 907 25.40 -26.69 30.20
C GLU A 907 25.97 -26.59 31.63
N GLY A 908 25.28 -25.87 32.51
CA GLY A 908 25.70 -25.68 33.89
C GLY A 908 26.93 -24.79 34.07
N ARG A 909 27.29 -24.00 33.05
CA ARG A 909 28.41 -23.03 33.09
C ARG A 909 27.87 -21.61 32.85
N LEU A 910 28.28 -20.71 33.76
CA LEU A 910 27.95 -19.30 33.64
C LEU A 910 29.09 -18.55 32.95
N SER A 911 28.66 -17.58 32.14
CA SER A 911 29.59 -16.62 31.54
C SER A 911 28.96 -15.23 31.53
N LEU A 912 29.79 -14.23 31.81
CA LEU A 912 29.49 -12.85 31.51
C LEU A 912 29.78 -12.63 30.03
N ASP A 913 28.80 -12.10 29.31
CA ASP A 913 28.98 -11.88 27.87
C ASP A 913 29.85 -10.64 27.64
N ARG A 914 31.04 -10.86 27.04
CA ARG A 914 32.00 -9.77 26.71
C ARG A 914 31.41 -8.68 25.83
N ARG A 915 30.29 -8.91 25.21
CA ARG A 915 29.60 -7.93 24.37
C ARG A 915 28.96 -6.83 25.20
N PHE A 916 28.53 -7.16 26.42
CA PHE A 916 27.85 -6.23 27.31
C PHE A 916 28.77 -5.72 28.42
N PHE A 917 29.75 -6.55 28.84
CA PHE A 917 30.63 -6.22 29.96
C PHE A 917 32.01 -5.78 29.51
N TRP A 918 32.48 -4.69 30.11
CA TRP A 918 33.90 -4.39 30.23
C TRP A 918 34.33 -4.64 31.68
N LEU A 919 35.33 -5.53 31.87
CA LEU A 919 35.94 -5.75 33.18
C LEU A 919 37.37 -5.25 33.10
N ASP A 920 37.80 -4.49 34.12
CA ASP A 920 39.19 -4.04 34.25
C ASP A 920 40.15 -5.21 34.32
N THR A 921 39.73 -6.34 34.89
CA THR A 921 40.56 -7.60 34.89
C THR A 921 40.78 -8.14 33.49
N TRP A 922 39.76 -8.17 32.62
CA TRP A 922 39.93 -8.59 31.22
C TRP A 922 40.80 -7.64 30.42
N ALA A 923 40.60 -6.31 30.61
CA ALA A 923 41.42 -5.29 29.97
C ALA A 923 42.88 -5.41 30.41
N PHE A 924 43.10 -5.59 31.71
CA PHE A 924 44.44 -5.81 32.26
C PHE A 924 45.11 -7.07 31.68
N GLU A 925 44.41 -8.22 31.64
CA GLU A 925 44.97 -9.47 31.10
C GLU A 925 45.30 -9.35 29.61
N GLN A 926 44.46 -8.64 28.83
CA GLN A 926 44.75 -8.37 27.41
C GLN A 926 45.97 -7.47 27.23
N LEU A 927 45.99 -6.32 27.94
CA LEU A 927 47.13 -5.39 27.91
C LEU A 927 48.44 -6.09 28.36
N ALA A 928 48.36 -7.00 29.32
CA ALA A 928 49.46 -7.81 29.79
C ALA A 928 50.01 -8.73 28.68
N ALA A 929 49.10 -9.41 27.95
CA ALA A 929 49.46 -10.26 26.83
C ALA A 929 50.06 -9.45 25.67
N ASP A 930 49.45 -8.29 25.35
CA ASP A 930 49.94 -7.39 24.29
C ASP A 930 51.36 -6.88 24.63
N LEU A 931 51.61 -6.54 25.88
CA LEU A 931 52.91 -6.09 26.35
C LEU A 931 53.95 -7.22 26.34
N GLU A 932 53.55 -8.45 26.63
CA GLU A 932 54.46 -9.63 26.54
C GLU A 932 54.88 -9.91 25.07
N SER A 933 54.07 -9.57 24.11
CA SER A 933 54.37 -9.75 22.67
C SER A 933 55.00 -8.51 22.01
N ALA A 934 54.99 -7.34 22.70
CA ALA A 934 55.53 -6.11 22.12
C ALA A 934 57.09 -6.15 22.08
N ALA A 935 57.64 -5.70 20.94
CA ALA A 935 59.07 -5.59 20.72
C ALA A 935 59.56 -4.13 20.57
N GLU A 936 58.67 -3.23 20.10
CA GLU A 936 58.98 -1.85 19.81
C GLU A 936 58.94 -0.98 21.09
N PRO A 937 59.99 -0.19 21.40
CA PRO A 937 60.05 0.62 22.64
C PRO A 937 58.91 1.57 22.83
N VAL A 938 58.50 2.28 21.78
CA VAL A 938 57.35 3.23 21.81
C VAL A 938 56.04 2.51 22.09
N GLN A 939 55.88 1.27 21.62
CA GLN A 939 54.72 0.46 21.89
C GLN A 939 54.68 -0.05 23.31
N ILE A 940 55.84 -0.46 23.84
CA ILE A 940 55.99 -0.89 25.24
C ILE A 940 55.59 0.27 26.18
N GLU A 941 56.13 1.47 25.95
CA GLU A 941 55.83 2.65 26.76
C GLU A 941 54.30 2.95 26.81
N LYS A 942 53.64 2.99 25.66
CA LYS A 942 52.18 3.19 25.59
C LYS A 942 51.39 2.09 26.30
N LEU A 943 51.80 0.86 26.18
CA LEU A 943 51.13 -0.26 26.83
C LEU A 943 51.32 -0.21 28.36
N VAL A 944 52.48 0.19 28.85
CA VAL A 944 52.76 0.36 30.26
C VAL A 944 51.88 1.43 30.87
N GLU A 945 51.76 2.61 30.24
CA GLU A 945 50.85 3.67 30.68
C GLU A 945 49.42 3.16 30.81
N ARG A 946 48.95 2.39 29.83
CA ARG A 946 47.60 1.80 29.84
C ARG A 946 47.43 0.72 30.91
N VAL A 947 48.43 -0.12 31.16
CA VAL A 947 48.42 -1.09 32.26
C VAL A 947 48.27 -0.38 33.60
N LEU A 948 49.05 0.68 33.86
CA LEU A 948 48.96 1.47 35.09
C LEU A 948 47.62 2.22 35.24
N ALA A 949 47.01 2.67 34.14
CA ALA A 949 45.68 3.29 34.16
C ALA A 949 44.56 2.31 34.55
N VAL A 950 44.69 1.04 34.18
CA VAL A 950 43.69 -0.02 34.44
C VAL A 950 43.94 -0.69 35.80
N TYR A 951 45.18 -1.00 36.14
CA TYR A 951 45.54 -1.60 37.43
C TYR A 951 45.78 -0.53 38.49
N ARG A 952 44.75 -0.22 39.27
CA ARG A 952 44.71 0.87 40.27
C ARG A 952 44.95 0.40 41.69
N GLY A 953 45.12 -0.91 41.89
CA GLY A 953 45.32 -1.51 43.19
C GLY A 953 44.85 -2.97 43.24
N SER A 954 44.93 -3.57 44.41
CA SER A 954 44.58 -4.95 44.68
C SER A 954 43.11 -5.25 44.30
N PHE A 955 42.81 -6.42 43.79
CA PHE A 955 41.48 -6.83 43.37
C PHE A 955 40.45 -6.70 44.51
N MET A 956 39.41 -5.87 44.34
CA MET A 956 38.36 -5.58 45.34
C MET A 956 38.93 -5.24 46.70
N ALA A 957 39.86 -4.27 46.78
CA ALA A 957 40.58 -3.90 48.00
C ALA A 957 39.66 -3.42 49.12
N ASP A 958 38.50 -2.90 48.81
CA ASP A 958 37.47 -2.39 49.72
C ASP A 958 36.49 -3.44 50.23
N GLU A 959 36.61 -4.70 49.78
CA GLU A 959 35.71 -5.79 50.15
C GLU A 959 36.35 -6.72 51.22
N ALA A 960 35.52 -7.29 52.11
CA ALA A 960 35.92 -8.26 53.11
C ALA A 960 36.52 -9.53 52.50
N ASP A 961 37.57 -10.08 53.13
CA ASP A 961 38.28 -11.25 52.66
C ASP A 961 37.41 -12.50 52.59
N ALA A 962 37.11 -12.94 51.34
CA ALA A 962 36.48 -14.23 51.06
C ALA A 962 37.53 -15.13 50.38
N THR A 963 37.45 -16.45 50.67
CA THR A 963 38.43 -17.40 50.14
C THR A 963 38.58 -17.33 48.61
N TRP A 964 37.46 -17.16 47.92
CA TRP A 964 37.48 -17.04 46.45
C TRP A 964 38.07 -15.75 45.93
N MET A 965 38.06 -14.67 46.70
CA MET A 965 38.72 -13.40 46.39
C MET A 965 40.23 -13.47 46.52
N MET A 966 40.74 -14.15 47.55
CA MET A 966 42.16 -14.28 47.83
C MET A 966 42.93 -14.87 46.65
N GLN A 967 42.39 -15.91 46.05
CA GLN A 967 42.99 -16.55 44.86
C GLN A 967 43.04 -15.57 43.63
N ALA A 968 42.00 -14.79 43.43
CA ALA A 968 41.99 -13.80 42.35
C ALA A 968 43.00 -12.67 42.59
N ARG A 969 43.11 -12.17 43.86
CA ARG A 969 44.10 -11.18 44.27
C ARG A 969 45.52 -11.64 43.99
N GLU A 970 45.88 -12.84 44.46
CA GLU A 970 47.21 -13.43 44.26
C GLU A 970 47.53 -13.59 42.76
N ARG A 971 46.63 -14.13 41.98
CA ARG A 971 46.80 -14.34 40.54
C ARG A 971 47.09 -13.00 39.83
N LEU A 972 46.23 -11.99 40.03
CA LEU A 972 46.37 -10.71 39.36
C LEU A 972 47.58 -9.92 39.82
N ARG A 973 47.88 -9.95 41.11
CA ARG A 973 49.09 -9.36 41.66
C ARG A 973 50.35 -9.98 41.10
N GLY A 974 50.39 -11.32 41.05
CA GLY A 974 51.51 -12.07 40.43
C GLY A 974 51.67 -11.77 38.95
N ARG A 975 50.58 -11.56 38.23
CA ARG A 975 50.61 -11.16 36.80
C ARG A 975 51.19 -9.75 36.64
N PHE A 976 50.72 -8.79 37.46
CA PHE A 976 51.21 -7.42 37.44
C PHE A 976 52.70 -7.36 37.75
N ALA A 977 53.18 -8.06 38.80
CA ALA A 977 54.57 -8.13 39.16
C ALA A 977 55.47 -8.68 38.04
N ARG A 978 55.02 -9.74 37.32
CA ARG A 978 55.78 -10.28 36.18
C ARG A 978 55.95 -9.30 35.04
N ILE A 979 54.87 -8.55 34.70
CA ILE A 979 54.93 -7.52 33.67
C ILE A 979 55.92 -6.43 34.04
N LEU A 980 55.83 -5.93 35.26
CA LEU A 980 56.75 -4.90 35.76
C LEU A 980 58.20 -5.35 35.69
N ALA A 981 58.51 -6.59 36.10
CA ALA A 981 59.84 -7.13 36.02
C ALA A 981 60.38 -7.21 34.59
N ARG A 982 59.53 -7.50 33.64
CA ARG A 982 59.90 -7.52 32.20
C ARG A 982 60.20 -6.12 31.69
N VAL A 983 59.33 -5.13 31.99
CA VAL A 983 59.50 -3.74 31.53
C VAL A 983 60.70 -3.11 32.20
N TYR A 984 60.90 -3.37 33.49
CA TYR A 984 62.06 -2.91 34.26
C TYR A 984 63.37 -3.39 33.65
N ARG A 985 63.46 -4.70 33.33
CA ARG A 985 64.65 -5.27 32.64
C ARG A 985 64.83 -4.64 31.27
N HIS A 986 63.79 -4.49 30.47
CA HIS A 986 63.88 -3.90 29.15
C HIS A 986 64.47 -2.48 29.18
N TRP A 987 64.14 -1.66 30.15
CA TRP A 987 64.74 -0.31 30.30
C TRP A 987 66.12 -0.32 30.87
N GLN A 988 66.45 -1.27 31.79
CA GLN A 988 67.79 -1.47 32.25
C GLN A 988 68.76 -1.90 31.15
N GLU A 989 68.34 -2.84 30.31
CA GLU A 989 69.16 -3.32 29.18
C GLU A 989 69.46 -2.21 28.17
N ARG A 990 68.72 -1.13 28.20
CA ARG A 990 68.88 0.07 27.36
C ARG A 990 69.61 1.23 28.05
N GLY A 991 69.94 1.06 29.28
CA GLY A 991 70.59 2.10 30.05
C GLY A 991 69.67 3.24 30.52
N GLU A 992 68.36 3.04 30.52
CA GLU A 992 67.31 4.00 30.90
C GLU A 992 66.96 3.79 32.39
N GLU A 993 67.96 3.82 33.32
CA GLU A 993 67.82 3.50 34.76
C GLU A 993 66.85 4.43 35.50
N GLU A 994 66.76 5.71 35.11
CA GLU A 994 65.88 6.70 35.75
C GLU A 994 64.41 6.36 35.43
N ARG A 995 64.09 6.00 34.21
CA ARG A 995 62.75 5.54 33.82
C ARG A 995 62.34 4.23 34.50
N ALA A 996 63.28 3.33 34.62
CA ALA A 996 63.06 2.08 35.36
C ALA A 996 62.72 2.34 36.84
N ARG A 997 63.39 3.29 37.45
CA ARG A 997 63.12 3.70 38.82
C ARG A 997 61.77 4.38 38.97
N GLU A 998 61.47 5.38 38.16
CA GLU A 998 60.14 6.07 38.12
C GLU A 998 59.00 5.09 37.99
N LEU A 999 59.09 4.13 37.08
CA LEU A 999 58.11 3.07 36.94
C LEU A 999 57.87 2.30 38.20
N TYR A 1000 58.98 1.89 38.86
CA TYR A 1000 58.90 1.10 40.07
C TYR A 1000 58.30 1.90 41.24
N GLU A 1001 58.64 3.19 41.41
CA GLU A 1001 58.03 4.08 42.38
C GLU A 1001 56.51 4.22 42.19
N LYS A 1002 56.05 4.44 40.95
CA LYS A 1002 54.62 4.46 40.62
C LYS A 1002 53.95 3.13 40.93
N CYS A 1003 54.58 2.03 40.71
CA CYS A 1003 54.03 0.70 40.99
C CYS A 1003 53.94 0.45 42.53
N LEU A 1004 54.87 0.94 43.35
CA LEU A 1004 54.79 0.85 44.82
C LEU A 1004 53.62 1.67 45.36
N GLU A 1005 53.28 2.80 44.72
CA GLU A 1005 52.10 3.58 45.10
C GLU A 1005 50.78 2.77 44.82
N ILE A 1006 50.76 1.98 43.76
CA ILE A 1006 49.55 1.21 43.38
C ILE A 1006 49.48 -0.12 44.14
N GLU A 1007 50.58 -0.81 44.31
CA GLU A 1007 50.69 -2.11 44.99
C GLU A 1007 51.92 -2.09 45.98
N PRO A 1008 51.72 -1.66 47.21
CA PRO A 1008 52.81 -1.51 48.19
C PRO A 1008 53.54 -2.80 48.54
N LEU A 1009 52.93 -3.95 48.20
CA LEU A 1009 53.54 -5.27 48.43
C LEU A 1009 54.25 -5.84 47.18
N ALA A 1010 54.48 -5.01 46.15
CA ALA A 1010 55.23 -5.44 44.98
C ALA A 1010 56.64 -5.80 45.35
N PRO A 1011 57.19 -6.99 44.97
CA PRO A 1011 58.54 -7.41 45.33
C PRO A 1011 59.60 -6.51 44.69
N PRO A 1012 60.73 -6.25 45.34
CA PRO A 1012 61.81 -5.43 44.78
C PRO A 1012 62.38 -6.01 43.48
N PRO A 1013 62.85 -5.17 42.59
CA PRO A 1013 63.25 -5.59 41.21
C PRO A 1013 64.29 -6.69 41.14
N GLY A 1014 65.13 -6.84 42.10
CA GLY A 1014 66.20 -7.88 42.17
C GLY A 1014 65.70 -9.28 42.59
N GLN A 1015 64.47 -9.46 43.04
CA GLN A 1015 63.96 -10.71 43.60
C GLN A 1015 63.02 -11.46 42.63
N PHE A 1016 62.86 -10.98 41.40
CA PHE A 1016 62.03 -11.64 40.39
C PHE A 1016 62.74 -12.91 39.82
N LYS A 1017 62.67 -14.03 40.54
CA LYS A 1017 63.08 -15.34 39.99
C LYS A 1017 62.00 -15.86 39.05
N PRO A 1018 62.36 -16.40 37.87
CA PRO A 1018 61.42 -17.09 37.02
C PRO A 1018 61.01 -18.41 37.73
N THR A 1019 59.77 -18.46 38.22
CA THR A 1019 59.16 -19.73 38.62
C THR A 1019 58.94 -20.54 37.35
N VAL A 1020 59.78 -21.58 37.14
CA VAL A 1020 59.56 -22.64 36.19
C VAL A 1020 58.30 -23.34 36.67
N ILE A 1021 57.18 -23.13 35.97
CA ILE A 1021 56.01 -23.98 36.09
C ILE A 1021 56.15 -24.96 34.96
N ASP A 1022 56.52 -26.19 35.32
CA ASP A 1022 56.43 -27.38 34.47
C ASP A 1022 54.98 -27.52 33.96
N ARG A 1023 54.81 -27.96 32.73
CA ARG A 1023 53.70 -28.14 31.78
C ARG A 1023 52.35 -28.55 32.37
#